data_160111673e996aa3b643ea045d5d105d
#
_entry.id   160111673e996aa3b643ea045d5d105d
#
_cell.length_a   1.000
_cell.length_b   1.000
_cell.length_c   1.000
_cell.angle_alpha   90.00
_cell.angle_beta   90.00
_cell.angle_gamma   90.00
#
_symmetry.space_group_name_H-M   'P 1'
#
loop_
_entity.id
_entity.type
_entity.pdbx_description
1 polymer ?
#
loop_
_entity_poly.entity_id
_entity_poly.type
_entity_poly.pdbx_seq_one_letter_code
_entity_poly.pdbx_strand_id
1 'polypeptide(L)'
;MKKYYLALLSISLTFIAFSQDTTIVRIHDNTDMTWYGNYDEWGVLPDGSSEYRKINLHYTMGCATNGCSDWDYTTQIFIRHRTGEIDSSMQTSPLFTSNGNIVDTLFYSDTASYVSSWNTTTNSVDSILTTPIEVILFNDPQNPTMSTDTMLVYEAGFYNMIYDSLGNVIDSIYSPEDSILINSNYNWYQIFDVIENYELARVITPYGNSLSNNWKFTSVFDITDFAHILQDSVEIRCHYSGWSSGFSATLDFEFIEGVPPRKVTALENIYKGSSGYQNSAAFENNYLTSKKVLINQNSVGAMIKMTTTGHGFDNNQSAAEFKPINYYVNIDGVQTHTQYNWDDKCGENPIYPQGGTWIYDRANWCPGTRAESYDHEITNYITSGDSTEIDIDFQAYNWSGTQTPSYIVECQLFQYEDANFVNSAEVIDIIKPSIKDEHSRKNPICGKPLIKIRNYGKSQLTTLDIEYGVIGGTTNTFSWTGNLDFLETAEVELPNLSSWDGSANVFFVELKNPNGQSDDYIENNYMQSEFENVPIYPETFALWVGTNGGVINNLSQESETSWDFYDDNGNTVYSSGSLYSNTQYRDTLTFLKGCYTFVMEDSDEDGLDFWANNDGGGMVRFREIGASWLKAFNADFGSNIIHQFFIENSQEITNENLFNWKVFPNPTNNQLKIHGHSEGTTQVKLSDNLGRIIIDFNISEKKVLETLDLKNLKNGIYFIEISNDKSYISKKIIKY
;
A
#
# COMPACT_ATOMS: atom_id res chain seq x y z
N MET A 1 2.97 -34.90 73.15
CA MET A 1 2.60 -34.80 71.73
C MET A 1 2.54 -33.31 71.35
N LYS A 2 3.56 -32.80 70.77
CA LYS A 2 3.60 -31.41 70.26
C LYS A 2 3.21 -31.40 68.76
N LYS A 3 2.12 -30.73 68.39
CA LYS A 3 1.67 -30.53 67.02
C LYS A 3 2.44 -29.33 66.47
N TYR A 4 3.23 -29.56 65.44
CA TYR A 4 3.82 -28.50 64.63
C TYR A 4 2.82 -28.13 63.51
N TYR A 5 2.39 -26.88 63.47
CA TYR A 5 1.66 -26.30 62.34
C TYR A 5 2.68 -25.75 61.35
N LEU A 6 2.74 -26.35 60.14
CA LEU A 6 3.47 -25.84 59.03
C LEU A 6 2.60 -24.80 58.35
N ALA A 7 2.96 -23.50 58.45
CA ALA A 7 2.30 -22.46 57.68
C ALA A 7 2.94 -22.42 56.28
N LEU A 8 2.20 -22.88 55.25
CA LEU A 8 2.55 -22.63 53.87
C LEU A 8 2.29 -21.14 53.53
N LEU A 9 3.34 -20.38 53.33
CA LEU A 9 3.29 -19.03 52.79
C LEU A 9 3.16 -19.17 51.27
N SER A 10 1.95 -19.09 50.73
CA SER A 10 1.72 -18.98 49.29
C SER A 10 2.06 -17.53 48.87
N ILE A 11 3.23 -17.33 48.25
CA ILE A 11 3.54 -16.11 47.50
C ILE A 11 2.71 -16.18 46.21
N SER A 12 1.58 -15.49 46.20
CA SER A 12 0.88 -15.18 44.95
C SER A 12 1.68 -14.13 44.20
N LEU A 13 2.44 -14.55 43.22
CA LEU A 13 2.89 -13.65 42.17
C LEU A 13 1.64 -13.19 41.39
N THR A 14 1.15 -12.00 41.71
CA THR A 14 0.24 -11.28 40.82
C THR A 14 1.02 -10.87 39.61
N PHE A 15 0.94 -11.64 38.54
CA PHE A 15 1.19 -11.11 37.19
C PHE A 15 0.10 -10.07 36.96
N ILE A 16 0.46 -8.81 37.00
CA ILE A 16 -0.36 -7.75 36.44
C ILE A 16 -0.25 -7.96 34.91
N ALA A 17 -1.16 -8.72 34.35
CA ALA A 17 -1.41 -8.68 32.92
C ALA A 17 -2.05 -7.31 32.69
N PHE A 18 -1.30 -6.37 32.14
CA PHE A 18 -1.90 -5.20 31.51
C PHE A 18 -2.64 -5.71 30.27
N SER A 19 -3.92 -6.00 30.42
CA SER A 19 -4.83 -6.11 29.30
C SER A 19 -4.99 -4.66 28.81
N GLN A 20 -4.33 -4.31 27.72
CA GLN A 20 -4.68 -3.10 26.99
C GLN A 20 -6.11 -3.34 26.48
N ASP A 21 -7.04 -2.50 26.90
CA ASP A 21 -8.39 -2.56 26.38
C ASP A 21 -8.36 -2.12 24.92
N THR A 22 -8.45 -3.11 24.03
CA THR A 22 -8.49 -2.92 22.59
C THR A 22 -9.92 -3.16 22.12
N THR A 23 -10.47 -2.18 21.41
CA THR A 23 -11.81 -2.29 20.80
C THR A 23 -11.66 -2.31 19.29
N ILE A 24 -12.26 -3.30 18.63
CA ILE A 24 -12.28 -3.40 17.17
C ILE A 24 -13.71 -3.19 16.67
N VAL A 25 -13.90 -2.24 15.76
CA VAL A 25 -15.21 -1.94 15.14
C VAL A 25 -15.09 -2.08 13.63
N ARG A 26 -15.90 -2.99 13.05
CA ARG A 26 -16.03 -3.14 11.60
C ARG A 26 -17.14 -2.24 11.08
N ILE A 27 -16.86 -1.45 10.05
CA ILE A 27 -17.86 -0.57 9.40
C ILE A 27 -18.17 -1.08 7.99
N HIS A 28 -17.17 -1.36 7.16
CA HIS A 28 -17.37 -2.04 5.89
C HIS A 28 -17.00 -3.52 6.03
N ASP A 29 -17.83 -4.43 5.49
CA ASP A 29 -17.59 -5.87 5.52
C ASP A 29 -17.74 -6.49 4.14
N ASN A 30 -16.61 -6.66 3.44
CA ASN A 30 -16.55 -7.12 2.05
C ASN A 30 -17.48 -6.32 1.12
N THR A 31 -17.52 -5.01 1.29
CA THR A 31 -18.32 -4.10 0.46
C THR A 31 -17.80 -4.13 -0.97
N ASP A 32 -18.56 -4.71 -1.90
CA ASP A 32 -18.19 -4.79 -3.31
C ASP A 32 -18.18 -3.42 -3.98
N MET A 33 -17.03 -3.00 -4.47
CA MET A 33 -16.83 -1.78 -5.24
C MET A 33 -16.98 -2.12 -6.73
N THR A 34 -18.18 -1.91 -7.27
CA THR A 34 -18.57 -2.42 -8.60
C THR A 34 -18.41 -1.41 -9.72
N TRP A 35 -18.33 -0.13 -9.41
CA TRP A 35 -18.23 0.95 -10.40
C TRP A 35 -17.75 2.23 -9.71
N TYR A 36 -17.26 3.19 -10.51
CA TYR A 36 -16.90 4.52 -10.05
C TYR A 36 -17.98 5.13 -9.14
N GLY A 37 -17.59 5.54 -7.94
CA GLY A 37 -18.52 6.15 -7.00
C GLY A 37 -18.13 6.01 -5.54
N ASN A 38 -19.09 6.37 -4.71
CA ASN A 38 -18.96 6.34 -3.26
C ASN A 38 -19.80 5.22 -2.67
N TYR A 39 -19.22 4.51 -1.72
CA TYR A 39 -19.85 3.45 -0.93
C TYR A 39 -19.79 3.92 0.52
N ASP A 40 -20.93 4.38 1.03
CA ASP A 40 -21.05 5.00 2.34
C ASP A 40 -21.69 4.04 3.33
N GLU A 41 -21.09 3.82 4.50
CA GLU A 41 -21.62 3.00 5.58
C GLU A 41 -21.56 3.75 6.91
N TRP A 42 -22.56 3.50 7.74
CA TRP A 42 -22.63 4.05 9.10
C TRP A 42 -22.10 3.03 10.11
N GLY A 43 -21.28 3.53 11.03
CA GLY A 43 -20.79 2.76 12.16
C GLY A 43 -20.95 3.50 13.47
N VAL A 44 -20.88 2.76 14.57
CA VAL A 44 -20.84 3.32 15.92
C VAL A 44 -19.48 2.96 16.52
N LEU A 45 -18.65 3.97 16.64
CA LEU A 45 -17.33 3.90 17.28
C LEU A 45 -17.46 4.14 18.80
N PRO A 46 -16.40 3.95 19.58
CA PRO A 46 -16.40 4.32 20.99
C PRO A 46 -16.82 5.78 21.22
N ASP A 47 -17.43 6.06 22.34
CA ASP A 47 -18.11 7.34 22.66
C ASP A 47 -17.18 8.50 23.04
N GLY A 48 -15.86 8.36 22.84
CA GLY A 48 -14.88 9.41 23.18
C GLY A 48 -14.66 9.62 24.69
N SER A 49 -15.21 8.76 25.55
CA SER A 49 -14.97 8.82 27.00
C SER A 49 -13.57 8.35 27.39
N SER A 50 -12.93 7.53 26.55
CA SER A 50 -11.55 7.06 26.68
C SER A 50 -10.62 7.86 25.76
N GLU A 51 -9.36 8.01 26.16
CA GLU A 51 -8.26 8.44 25.26
C GLU A 51 -7.64 7.23 24.60
N TYR A 52 -7.19 7.37 23.37
CA TYR A 52 -6.57 6.31 22.60
C TYR A 52 -5.11 6.69 22.26
N ARG A 53 -4.17 5.86 22.72
CA ARG A 53 -2.77 6.03 22.35
C ARG A 53 -2.49 5.69 20.88
N LYS A 54 -3.36 4.83 20.30
CA LYS A 54 -3.27 4.43 18.91
C LYS A 54 -4.63 4.03 18.36
N ILE A 55 -4.93 4.48 17.16
CA ILE A 55 -6.08 4.03 16.37
C ILE A 55 -5.54 3.55 15.03
N ASN A 56 -5.71 2.27 14.74
CA ASN A 56 -5.34 1.68 13.46
C ASN A 56 -6.57 1.44 12.60
N LEU A 57 -6.47 1.77 11.32
CA LEU A 57 -7.41 1.32 10.30
C LEU A 57 -6.79 0.14 9.55
N HIS A 58 -7.35 -1.04 9.71
CA HIS A 58 -7.03 -2.22 8.93
C HIS A 58 -7.91 -2.23 7.69
N TYR A 59 -7.33 -1.88 6.55
CA TYR A 59 -8.00 -1.95 5.26
C TYR A 59 -7.64 -3.26 4.57
N THR A 60 -8.57 -4.22 4.63
CA THR A 60 -8.45 -5.48 3.89
C THR A 60 -9.14 -5.33 2.53
N MET A 61 -8.34 -5.29 1.48
CA MET A 61 -8.81 -5.36 0.10
C MET A 61 -8.95 -6.82 -0.31
N GLY A 62 -10.03 -7.16 -0.98
CA GLY A 62 -10.27 -8.48 -1.56
C GLY A 62 -10.81 -8.38 -2.98
N CYS A 63 -10.96 -9.51 -3.68
CA CYS A 63 -11.72 -9.52 -4.92
C CYS A 63 -13.21 -9.34 -4.65
N ALA A 64 -13.91 -8.63 -5.53
CA ALA A 64 -15.36 -8.57 -5.52
C ALA A 64 -15.99 -9.94 -5.83
N THR A 65 -17.29 -10.08 -5.63
CA THR A 65 -18.04 -11.34 -5.87
C THR A 65 -17.79 -11.93 -7.27
N ASN A 66 -17.52 -11.09 -8.27
CA ASN A 66 -17.26 -11.49 -9.65
C ASN A 66 -15.77 -11.68 -10.00
N GLY A 67 -14.88 -11.63 -9.02
CA GLY A 67 -13.43 -11.70 -9.20
C GLY A 67 -12.75 -10.34 -9.16
N CYS A 68 -11.41 -10.32 -9.17
CA CYS A 68 -10.63 -9.09 -9.20
C CYS A 68 -10.61 -8.43 -10.60
N SER A 69 -10.55 -7.09 -10.64
CA SER A 69 -10.37 -6.33 -11.89
C SER A 69 -8.94 -6.45 -12.41
N ASP A 70 -8.81 -6.35 -13.74
CA ASP A 70 -7.50 -6.35 -14.43
C ASP A 70 -6.73 -5.04 -14.26
N TRP A 71 -7.34 -4.00 -13.70
CA TRP A 71 -6.81 -2.64 -13.69
C TRP A 71 -6.52 -2.11 -12.28
N ASP A 72 -5.52 -1.25 -12.19
CA ASP A 72 -5.16 -0.46 -11.02
C ASP A 72 -6.07 0.78 -10.90
N TYR A 73 -6.81 0.84 -9.81
CA TYR A 73 -7.72 1.94 -9.52
C TYR A 73 -7.43 2.53 -8.13
N THR A 74 -7.64 3.82 -7.99
CA THR A 74 -7.53 4.46 -6.67
C THR A 74 -8.73 4.13 -5.81
N THR A 75 -8.47 3.75 -4.56
CA THR A 75 -9.45 3.68 -3.48
C THR A 75 -9.04 4.64 -2.37
N GLN A 76 -9.99 5.43 -1.89
CA GLN A 76 -9.78 6.39 -0.79
C GLN A 76 -10.81 6.13 0.29
N ILE A 77 -10.37 6.15 1.53
CA ILE A 77 -11.23 6.00 2.71
C ILE A 77 -11.35 7.35 3.38
N PHE A 78 -12.59 7.83 3.50
CA PHE A 78 -12.89 9.11 4.15
C PHE A 78 -13.80 8.92 5.37
N ILE A 79 -13.55 9.71 6.40
CA ILE A 79 -14.58 10.04 7.37
C ILE A 79 -15.35 11.26 6.89
N ARG A 80 -16.68 11.16 6.88
CA ARG A 80 -17.61 12.24 6.51
C ARG A 80 -18.05 12.94 7.77
N HIS A 81 -17.27 13.94 8.17
CA HIS A 81 -17.49 14.68 9.41
C HIS A 81 -18.55 15.77 9.23
N ARG A 82 -19.62 15.69 10.03
CA ARG A 82 -20.62 16.75 10.10
C ARG A 82 -20.11 17.86 11.02
N THR A 83 -19.81 19.03 10.44
CA THR A 83 -19.22 20.15 11.19
C THR A 83 -20.17 20.77 12.20
N GLY A 84 -21.47 20.51 12.08
CA GLY A 84 -22.53 21.21 12.83
C GLY A 84 -22.90 22.57 12.23
N GLU A 85 -22.22 22.99 11.19
CA GLU A 85 -22.55 24.18 10.43
C GLU A 85 -23.63 23.89 9.39
N ILE A 86 -24.39 24.92 9.04
CA ILE A 86 -25.44 24.87 8.04
C ILE A 86 -25.09 25.87 6.95
N ASP A 87 -25.15 25.43 5.71
CA ASP A 87 -25.02 26.31 4.53
C ASP A 87 -26.28 26.21 3.65
N SER A 88 -26.37 27.05 2.63
CA SER A 88 -27.49 27.08 1.72
C SER A 88 -27.07 27.34 0.29
N SER A 89 -27.71 26.65 -0.65
CA SER A 89 -27.54 26.87 -2.08
C SER A 89 -28.83 27.45 -2.68
N MET A 90 -28.66 28.47 -3.51
CA MET A 90 -29.80 29.07 -4.22
C MET A 90 -30.23 28.10 -5.36
N GLN A 91 -31.48 27.71 -5.31
CA GLN A 91 -32.14 26.89 -6.32
C GLN A 91 -33.17 27.71 -7.05
N THR A 92 -33.50 27.32 -8.27
CA THR A 92 -34.55 27.94 -9.08
C THR A 92 -35.59 26.89 -9.43
N SER A 93 -36.83 27.09 -9.08
CA SER A 93 -37.94 26.21 -9.41
C SER A 93 -38.86 26.83 -10.41
N PRO A 94 -39.40 26.05 -11.38
CA PRO A 94 -40.44 26.56 -12.25
C PRO A 94 -41.74 26.76 -11.50
N LEU A 95 -42.57 27.72 -11.94
CA LEU A 95 -43.91 27.90 -11.39
C LEU A 95 -44.90 26.84 -11.89
N PHE A 96 -44.65 26.23 -13.05
CA PHE A 96 -45.39 25.04 -13.51
C PHE A 96 -44.62 24.20 -14.55
N THR A 97 -45.12 22.98 -14.77
CA THR A 97 -44.73 22.13 -15.90
C THR A 97 -45.98 21.76 -16.72
N SER A 98 -45.78 21.57 -18.03
CA SER A 98 -46.79 21.05 -18.92
C SER A 98 -46.31 19.73 -19.52
N ASN A 99 -47.04 18.64 -19.30
CA ASN A 99 -46.63 17.26 -19.66
C ASN A 99 -45.19 16.95 -19.25
N GLY A 100 -44.80 17.39 -18.03
CA GLY A 100 -43.46 17.19 -17.47
C GLY A 100 -42.37 18.15 -17.98
N ASN A 101 -42.68 19.06 -18.92
CA ASN A 101 -41.72 20.04 -19.45
C ASN A 101 -41.97 21.43 -18.86
N ILE A 102 -40.90 22.16 -18.57
CA ILE A 102 -40.99 23.59 -18.19
C ILE A 102 -41.33 24.38 -19.45
N VAL A 103 -42.36 25.21 -19.39
CA VAL A 103 -42.78 26.09 -20.50
C VAL A 103 -42.93 27.51 -20.03
N ASP A 104 -42.63 28.49 -20.90
CA ASP A 104 -42.76 29.90 -20.59
C ASP A 104 -44.23 30.39 -20.68
N THR A 105 -44.94 29.84 -21.61
CA THR A 105 -46.35 30.17 -21.88
C THR A 105 -47.09 28.92 -22.39
N LEU A 106 -48.28 28.73 -21.87
CA LEU A 106 -49.18 27.66 -22.35
C LEU A 106 -50.51 28.27 -22.70
N PHE A 107 -50.98 28.08 -23.99
CA PHE A 107 -52.31 28.42 -24.43
C PHE A 107 -53.19 27.20 -24.26
N TYR A 108 -54.29 27.33 -23.54
CA TYR A 108 -55.14 26.21 -23.19
C TYR A 108 -56.64 26.54 -23.28
N SER A 109 -57.43 25.49 -23.25
CA SER A 109 -58.89 25.58 -23.02
C SER A 109 -59.24 24.65 -21.86
N ASP A 110 -60.11 25.10 -20.97
CA ASP A 110 -60.69 24.29 -19.89
C ASP A 110 -61.84 23.39 -20.39
N THR A 111 -62.27 23.57 -21.64
CA THR A 111 -63.32 22.83 -22.25
C THR A 111 -62.79 21.88 -23.31
N ALA A 112 -63.18 20.61 -23.21
CA ALA A 112 -62.84 19.60 -24.20
C ALA A 112 -63.30 19.98 -25.61
N SER A 113 -62.39 19.88 -26.57
CA SER A 113 -62.65 20.23 -27.96
C SER A 113 -62.57 18.99 -28.87
N TYR A 114 -63.24 19.07 -30.02
CA TYR A 114 -63.18 18.03 -31.04
C TYR A 114 -62.56 18.63 -32.29
N VAL A 115 -61.56 17.94 -32.83
CA VAL A 115 -61.04 18.22 -34.18
C VAL A 115 -61.88 17.46 -35.20
N SER A 116 -62.50 18.17 -36.07
CA SER A 116 -63.36 17.61 -37.13
C SER A 116 -62.63 17.52 -38.45
N SER A 117 -62.75 16.39 -39.13
CA SER A 117 -62.21 16.18 -40.48
C SER A 117 -63.23 15.47 -41.36
N TRP A 118 -63.20 15.79 -42.67
CA TRP A 118 -64.07 15.10 -43.61
C TRP A 118 -63.51 13.75 -44.01
N ASN A 119 -64.30 12.68 -43.82
CA ASN A 119 -63.98 11.35 -44.26
C ASN A 119 -64.54 11.12 -45.62
N THR A 120 -63.66 11.11 -46.62
CA THR A 120 -64.08 10.93 -48.05
C THR A 120 -64.57 9.52 -48.34
N THR A 121 -64.32 8.53 -47.53
CA THR A 121 -64.80 7.14 -47.74
C THR A 121 -66.20 6.95 -47.26
N THR A 122 -66.57 7.59 -46.14
CA THR A 122 -67.88 7.48 -45.51
C THR A 122 -68.84 8.61 -45.92
N ASN A 123 -68.27 9.68 -46.52
CA ASN A 123 -68.97 10.97 -46.80
C ASN A 123 -69.59 11.55 -45.51
N SER A 124 -68.88 11.53 -44.44
CA SER A 124 -69.31 12.07 -43.12
C SER A 124 -68.20 12.74 -42.41
N VAL A 125 -68.56 13.51 -41.38
CA VAL A 125 -67.58 14.14 -40.51
C VAL A 125 -67.13 13.17 -39.44
N ASP A 126 -65.83 12.93 -39.38
CA ASP A 126 -65.16 12.26 -38.26
C ASP A 126 -64.74 13.36 -37.25
N SER A 127 -64.99 13.12 -35.98
CA SER A 127 -64.59 14.01 -34.89
C SER A 127 -63.77 13.26 -33.86
N ILE A 128 -62.63 13.80 -33.57
CA ILE A 128 -61.68 13.21 -32.59
C ILE A 128 -61.58 14.16 -31.41
N LEU A 129 -61.81 13.66 -30.21
CA LEU A 129 -61.61 14.44 -28.98
C LEU A 129 -60.10 14.78 -28.81
N THR A 130 -59.80 16.03 -28.55
CA THR A 130 -58.43 16.46 -28.26
C THR A 130 -57.92 15.82 -26.96
N THR A 131 -56.65 15.42 -26.93
CA THR A 131 -56.03 14.87 -25.73
C THR A 131 -55.74 15.97 -24.73
N PRO A 132 -56.13 15.82 -23.48
CA PRO A 132 -55.81 16.82 -22.47
C PRO A 132 -54.30 16.87 -22.21
N ILE A 133 -53.80 18.06 -21.86
CA ILE A 133 -52.47 18.37 -21.43
C ILE A 133 -52.48 18.43 -19.91
N GLU A 134 -51.58 17.74 -19.27
CA GLU A 134 -51.39 17.83 -17.80
C GLU A 134 -50.52 19.05 -17.44
N VAL A 135 -51.06 19.93 -16.62
CA VAL A 135 -50.39 21.12 -16.07
C VAL A 135 -50.24 20.95 -14.57
N ILE A 136 -49.00 20.91 -14.12
CA ILE A 136 -48.65 20.81 -12.68
C ILE A 136 -48.11 22.18 -12.21
N LEU A 137 -48.73 22.72 -11.17
CA LEU A 137 -48.37 24.00 -10.58
C LEU A 137 -47.53 23.84 -9.32
N PHE A 138 -46.51 24.69 -9.17
CA PHE A 138 -45.60 24.74 -8.02
C PHE A 138 -45.59 26.15 -7.45
N ASN A 139 -46.59 26.50 -6.62
CA ASN A 139 -46.82 27.86 -6.15
C ASN A 139 -46.44 28.07 -4.67
N ASP A 140 -45.92 27.08 -3.98
CA ASP A 140 -45.54 27.18 -2.57
C ASP A 140 -44.02 27.31 -2.42
N PRO A 141 -43.49 28.51 -2.14
CA PRO A 141 -42.05 28.71 -1.89
C PRO A 141 -41.51 27.98 -0.65
N GLN A 142 -42.40 27.56 0.25
CA GLN A 142 -42.00 26.77 1.45
C GLN A 142 -41.82 25.28 1.09
N ASN A 143 -42.49 24.81 0.01
CA ASN A 143 -42.42 23.44 -0.49
C ASN A 143 -42.19 23.45 -2.01
N PRO A 144 -41.07 23.95 -2.49
CA PRO A 144 -40.85 24.33 -3.88
C PRO A 144 -40.83 23.15 -4.87
N THR A 145 -40.62 21.96 -4.41
CA THR A 145 -40.56 20.72 -5.22
C THR A 145 -41.84 19.90 -5.14
N MET A 146 -42.82 20.33 -4.33
CA MET A 146 -44.12 19.69 -4.21
C MET A 146 -45.15 20.42 -5.08
N SER A 147 -45.90 19.67 -5.88
CA SER A 147 -47.01 20.26 -6.64
C SER A 147 -48.11 20.81 -5.73
N THR A 148 -48.55 22.00 -5.99
CA THR A 148 -49.68 22.66 -5.27
C THR A 148 -51.02 22.35 -5.89
N ASP A 149 -51.07 22.14 -7.22
CA ASP A 149 -52.24 21.76 -7.96
C ASP A 149 -51.86 21.00 -9.25
N THR A 150 -52.81 20.24 -9.78
CA THR A 150 -52.71 19.55 -11.07
C THR A 150 -54.03 19.69 -11.83
N MET A 151 -53.95 20.26 -13.01
CA MET A 151 -55.13 20.43 -13.86
C MET A 151 -54.92 19.76 -15.21
N LEU A 152 -56.00 19.29 -15.79
CA LEU A 152 -56.07 18.82 -17.18
C LEU A 152 -56.70 19.90 -18.04
N VAL A 153 -55.97 20.37 -19.01
CA VAL A 153 -56.41 21.40 -19.94
C VAL A 153 -56.28 20.85 -21.37
N TYR A 154 -56.91 21.53 -22.31
CA TYR A 154 -56.86 21.16 -23.73
C TYR A 154 -56.08 22.23 -24.48
N GLU A 155 -55.42 21.83 -25.57
CA GLU A 155 -54.76 22.78 -26.46
C GLU A 155 -55.82 23.74 -27.04
N ALA A 156 -55.52 25.03 -27.01
CA ALA A 156 -56.43 26.08 -27.47
C ALA A 156 -55.94 26.75 -28.75
N GLY A 157 -56.79 27.53 -29.36
CA GLY A 157 -56.39 28.33 -30.51
C GLY A 157 -56.57 27.65 -31.86
N PHE A 158 -57.41 26.64 -31.97
CA PHE A 158 -57.71 26.01 -33.24
C PHE A 158 -59.20 26.16 -33.66
N TYR A 159 -59.45 26.05 -34.98
CA TYR A 159 -60.75 26.07 -35.55
C TYR A 159 -61.23 24.66 -35.84
N ASN A 160 -62.42 24.30 -35.33
CA ASN A 160 -63.16 23.13 -35.73
C ASN A 160 -63.91 23.40 -37.03
N MET A 161 -63.58 22.75 -38.11
CA MET A 161 -64.19 22.96 -39.42
C MET A 161 -65.52 22.24 -39.51
N ILE A 162 -66.54 22.94 -40.05
CA ILE A 162 -67.84 22.39 -40.34
C ILE A 162 -67.93 22.15 -41.87
N TYR A 163 -68.35 20.95 -42.23
CA TYR A 163 -68.35 20.50 -43.64
C TYR A 163 -69.78 20.32 -44.13
N ASP A 164 -69.99 20.55 -45.43
CA ASP A 164 -71.24 20.15 -46.14
C ASP A 164 -71.22 18.66 -46.51
N SER A 165 -72.25 18.15 -47.11
CA SER A 165 -72.38 16.76 -47.56
C SER A 165 -71.43 16.37 -48.70
N LEU A 166 -70.70 17.32 -49.23
CA LEU A 166 -69.67 17.14 -50.27
C LEU A 166 -68.26 17.28 -49.75
N GLY A 167 -68.10 17.58 -48.48
CA GLY A 167 -66.82 17.75 -47.86
C GLY A 167 -66.18 19.16 -47.98
N ASN A 168 -67.00 20.13 -48.45
CA ASN A 168 -66.49 21.53 -48.44
C ASN A 168 -66.70 22.14 -47.10
N VAL A 169 -65.69 22.94 -46.62
CA VAL A 169 -65.81 23.73 -45.40
C VAL A 169 -66.84 24.85 -45.60
N ILE A 170 -67.93 24.80 -44.84
CA ILE A 170 -69.03 25.83 -44.89
C ILE A 170 -69.00 26.81 -43.73
N ASP A 171 -68.34 26.44 -42.61
CA ASP A 171 -68.19 27.27 -41.43
C ASP A 171 -67.02 26.73 -40.56
N SER A 172 -66.67 27.49 -39.49
CA SER A 172 -65.70 27.04 -38.49
C SER A 172 -66.08 27.55 -37.12
N ILE A 173 -65.88 26.77 -36.09
CA ILE A 173 -66.02 27.14 -34.69
C ILE A 173 -64.65 27.26 -34.07
N TYR A 174 -64.30 28.44 -33.59
CA TYR A 174 -63.06 28.67 -32.88
C TYR A 174 -63.15 28.10 -31.47
N SER A 175 -62.18 27.25 -31.09
CA SER A 175 -62.00 26.81 -29.71
C SER A 175 -61.50 27.98 -28.89
N PRO A 176 -62.20 28.34 -27.84
CA PRO A 176 -61.76 29.45 -26.99
C PRO A 176 -60.39 29.10 -26.41
N GLU A 177 -59.53 30.11 -26.39
CA GLU A 177 -58.21 30.02 -25.76
C GLU A 177 -58.18 30.82 -24.46
N ASP A 178 -57.53 30.29 -23.52
CA ASP A 178 -57.02 31.02 -22.36
C ASP A 178 -55.49 30.81 -22.32
N SER A 179 -54.79 31.56 -21.49
CA SER A 179 -53.36 31.43 -21.42
C SER A 179 -52.91 31.40 -19.96
N ILE A 180 -52.08 30.46 -19.66
CA ILE A 180 -51.28 30.49 -18.47
C ILE A 180 -49.95 31.10 -18.88
N LEU A 181 -49.76 32.35 -18.47
CA LEU A 181 -48.51 33.09 -18.70
C LEU A 181 -47.60 32.92 -17.49
N ILE A 182 -46.44 32.35 -17.71
CA ILE A 182 -45.43 32.22 -16.66
C ILE A 182 -44.09 32.67 -17.19
N ASN A 183 -43.70 33.86 -16.75
CA ASN A 183 -42.46 34.48 -17.18
C ASN A 183 -41.33 34.32 -16.19
N SER A 184 -41.48 33.62 -15.08
CA SER A 184 -40.44 33.53 -14.07
C SER A 184 -40.53 32.28 -13.23
N ASN A 185 -39.37 31.73 -12.98
CA ASN A 185 -39.14 30.82 -11.89
C ASN A 185 -39.01 31.63 -10.59
N TYR A 186 -39.20 30.99 -9.46
CA TYR A 186 -38.86 31.61 -8.17
C TYR A 186 -37.58 30.97 -7.62
N ASN A 187 -36.81 31.81 -6.91
CA ASN A 187 -35.60 31.39 -6.23
C ASN A 187 -35.91 31.03 -4.77
N TRP A 188 -35.27 29.94 -4.31
CA TRP A 188 -35.38 29.54 -2.91
C TRP A 188 -34.03 29.00 -2.45
N TYR A 189 -33.77 28.90 -1.14
CA TYR A 189 -32.55 28.39 -0.59
C TYR A 189 -32.77 26.99 -0.04
N GLN A 190 -32.06 26.04 -0.61
CA GLN A 190 -31.94 24.68 -0.04
C GLN A 190 -30.90 24.73 1.07
N ILE A 191 -31.34 24.44 2.28
CA ILE A 191 -30.47 24.36 3.46
C ILE A 191 -29.90 22.94 3.55
N PHE A 192 -28.62 22.82 3.86
CA PHE A 192 -27.96 21.55 4.05
C PHE A 192 -26.87 21.65 5.13
N ASP A 193 -26.58 20.51 5.78
CA ASP A 193 -25.47 20.37 6.73
C ASP A 193 -24.14 20.43 5.99
N VAL A 194 -23.19 21.17 6.52
CA VAL A 194 -21.81 21.20 6.00
C VAL A 194 -21.11 19.90 6.44
N ILE A 195 -20.69 19.11 5.45
CA ILE A 195 -19.96 17.87 5.66
C ILE A 195 -18.53 18.04 5.12
N GLU A 196 -17.55 17.90 6.01
CA GLU A 196 -16.15 17.82 5.62
C GLU A 196 -15.71 16.35 5.49
N ASN A 197 -15.07 16.02 4.36
CA ASN A 197 -14.49 14.72 4.14
C ASN A 197 -13.01 14.79 4.45
N TYR A 198 -12.54 13.99 5.41
CA TYR A 198 -11.11 13.83 5.71
C TYR A 198 -10.64 12.47 5.25
N GLU A 199 -9.61 12.43 4.40
CA GLU A 199 -9.03 11.19 3.94
C GLU A 199 -8.23 10.54 5.07
N LEU A 200 -8.59 9.30 5.39
CA LEU A 200 -7.91 8.47 6.40
C LEU A 200 -6.84 7.57 5.76
N ALA A 201 -7.08 7.09 4.54
CA ALA A 201 -6.25 6.13 3.86
C ALA A 201 -6.45 6.15 2.34
N ARG A 202 -5.39 5.82 1.59
CA ARG A 202 -5.44 5.62 0.14
C ARG A 202 -4.69 4.36 -0.24
N VAL A 203 -5.33 3.50 -1.03
CA VAL A 203 -4.73 2.31 -1.63
C VAL A 203 -5.04 2.30 -3.12
N ILE A 204 -4.07 1.94 -3.92
CA ILE A 204 -4.31 1.67 -5.34
C ILE A 204 -4.50 0.17 -5.50
N THR A 205 -5.51 -0.25 -6.26
CA THR A 205 -5.78 -1.68 -6.45
C THR A 205 -4.69 -2.34 -7.29
N PRO A 206 -4.41 -3.64 -7.07
CA PRO A 206 -3.46 -4.36 -7.92
C PRO A 206 -4.07 -4.68 -9.29
N TYR A 207 -3.24 -5.06 -10.26
CA TYR A 207 -3.69 -5.70 -11.50
C TYR A 207 -4.14 -7.13 -11.19
N GLY A 208 -5.44 -7.35 -11.06
CA GLY A 208 -6.00 -8.53 -10.43
C GLY A 208 -6.17 -9.79 -11.28
N ASN A 209 -5.84 -9.78 -12.59
CA ASN A 209 -6.10 -10.91 -13.48
C ASN A 209 -5.32 -12.20 -13.13
N SER A 210 -4.23 -12.10 -12.40
CA SER A 210 -3.44 -13.23 -11.89
C SER A 210 -3.83 -13.66 -10.47
N LEU A 211 -4.68 -12.88 -9.79
CA LEU A 211 -5.08 -13.13 -8.40
C LEU A 211 -6.22 -14.15 -8.32
N SER A 212 -6.21 -14.97 -7.27
CA SER A 212 -7.31 -15.90 -7.03
C SER A 212 -8.55 -15.15 -6.51
N ASN A 213 -9.75 -15.68 -6.75
CA ASN A 213 -10.99 -15.08 -6.25
C ASN A 213 -11.06 -14.95 -4.71
N ASN A 214 -10.23 -15.69 -3.99
CA ASN A 214 -10.13 -15.63 -2.53
C ASN A 214 -8.98 -14.75 -2.05
N TRP A 215 -8.31 -14.04 -2.98
CA TRP A 215 -7.22 -13.16 -2.64
C TRP A 215 -7.69 -12.04 -1.70
N LYS A 216 -6.87 -11.78 -0.70
CA LYS A 216 -7.02 -10.65 0.22
C LYS A 216 -5.65 -10.13 0.59
N PHE A 217 -5.59 -8.84 0.88
CA PHE A 217 -4.40 -8.17 1.35
C PHE A 217 -4.80 -7.06 2.33
N THR A 218 -4.15 -7.01 3.48
CA THR A 218 -4.45 -6.04 4.53
C THR A 218 -3.34 -5.02 4.66
N SER A 219 -3.68 -3.74 4.49
CA SER A 219 -2.83 -2.60 4.81
C SER A 219 -3.29 -1.96 6.12
N VAL A 220 -2.33 -1.54 6.95
CA VAL A 220 -2.61 -0.93 8.25
C VAL A 220 -2.18 0.54 8.25
N PHE A 221 -3.12 1.44 8.61
CA PHE A 221 -2.89 2.87 8.69
C PHE A 221 -3.02 3.37 10.12
N ASP A 222 -2.04 4.12 10.61
CA ASP A 222 -2.15 4.87 11.86
C ASP A 222 -2.99 6.12 11.62
N ILE A 223 -4.18 6.16 12.18
CA ILE A 223 -5.14 7.25 12.06
C ILE A 223 -5.42 7.91 13.42
N THR A 224 -4.46 7.81 14.34
CA THR A 224 -4.58 8.31 15.72
C THR A 224 -4.88 9.82 15.77
N ASP A 225 -4.31 10.60 14.85
CA ASP A 225 -4.54 12.05 14.78
C ASP A 225 -6.01 12.43 14.51
N PHE A 226 -6.81 11.52 13.97
CA PHE A 226 -8.24 11.72 13.73
C PHE A 226 -9.12 11.34 14.94
N ALA A 227 -8.54 10.95 16.10
CA ALA A 227 -9.27 10.45 17.27
C ALA A 227 -10.46 11.33 17.69
N HIS A 228 -10.31 12.68 17.58
CA HIS A 228 -11.34 13.62 18.02
C HIS A 228 -12.61 13.64 17.13
N ILE A 229 -12.54 13.10 15.91
CA ILE A 229 -13.67 12.94 14.99
C ILE A 229 -14.08 11.48 14.77
N LEU A 230 -13.29 10.52 15.25
CA LEU A 230 -13.54 9.09 15.19
C LEU A 230 -14.25 8.62 16.47
N GLN A 231 -15.45 9.15 16.75
CA GLN A 231 -16.23 8.82 17.94
C GLN A 231 -17.73 8.79 17.65
N ASP A 232 -18.47 8.04 18.44
CA ASP A 232 -19.92 7.89 18.31
C ASP A 232 -20.35 7.37 16.91
N SER A 233 -21.41 7.93 16.37
CA SER A 233 -21.94 7.59 15.05
C SER A 233 -21.16 8.32 13.96
N VAL A 234 -20.47 7.58 13.12
CA VAL A 234 -19.69 8.09 11.99
C VAL A 234 -20.17 7.52 10.67
N GLU A 235 -20.01 8.29 9.62
CA GLU A 235 -20.22 7.86 8.24
C GLU A 235 -18.86 7.69 7.57
N ILE A 236 -18.53 6.46 7.16
CA ILE A 236 -17.27 6.12 6.48
C ILE A 236 -17.55 5.87 5.00
N ARG A 237 -16.80 6.54 4.17
CA ARG A 237 -16.88 6.44 2.71
C ARG A 237 -15.70 5.68 2.15
N CYS A 238 -15.97 4.64 1.36
CA CYS A 238 -15.03 4.11 0.40
C CYS A 238 -15.29 4.79 -0.96
N HIS A 239 -14.38 5.61 -1.44
CA HIS A 239 -14.42 6.11 -2.82
C HIS A 239 -13.65 5.17 -3.72
N TYR A 240 -14.23 4.76 -4.85
CA TYR A 240 -13.63 3.89 -5.84
C TYR A 240 -13.60 4.58 -7.19
N SER A 241 -12.42 4.71 -7.80
CA SER A 241 -12.25 5.36 -9.10
C SER A 241 -12.42 4.43 -10.29
N GLY A 242 -12.74 3.14 -10.05
CA GLY A 242 -12.75 2.10 -11.08
C GLY A 242 -13.96 2.11 -11.99
N TRP A 243 -13.72 1.80 -13.26
CA TRP A 243 -14.75 1.67 -14.30
C TRP A 243 -15.15 0.21 -14.56
N SER A 244 -14.75 -0.71 -13.70
CA SER A 244 -15.13 -2.11 -13.70
C SER A 244 -15.29 -2.64 -12.30
N SER A 245 -16.17 -3.61 -12.10
CA SER A 245 -16.26 -4.36 -10.86
C SER A 245 -14.99 -5.18 -10.65
N GLY A 246 -14.48 -5.29 -9.42
CA GLY A 246 -13.36 -6.17 -9.19
C GLY A 246 -12.78 -6.19 -7.80
N PHE A 247 -13.11 -5.26 -6.93
CA PHE A 247 -12.53 -5.24 -5.58
C PHE A 247 -13.58 -5.06 -4.51
N SER A 248 -13.26 -5.51 -3.30
CA SER A 248 -14.08 -5.31 -2.10
C SER A 248 -13.24 -4.69 -0.99
N ALA A 249 -13.90 -3.95 -0.11
CA ALA A 249 -13.29 -3.33 1.06
C ALA A 249 -13.87 -3.91 2.35
N THR A 250 -12.99 -4.29 3.28
CA THR A 250 -13.32 -4.54 4.68
C THR A 250 -12.52 -3.57 5.52
N LEU A 251 -13.17 -2.81 6.40
CA LEU A 251 -12.55 -1.80 7.24
C LEU A 251 -12.79 -2.10 8.71
N ASP A 252 -11.71 -2.45 9.41
CA ASP A 252 -11.70 -2.65 10.85
C ASP A 252 -10.94 -1.51 11.53
N PHE A 253 -11.61 -0.80 12.43
CA PHE A 253 -11.05 0.26 13.25
C PHE A 253 -10.65 -0.33 14.59
N GLU A 254 -9.35 -0.35 14.87
CA GLU A 254 -8.76 -0.86 16.11
C GLU A 254 -8.40 0.31 17.03
N PHE A 255 -9.08 0.42 18.15
CA PHE A 255 -8.87 1.45 19.18
C PHE A 255 -8.08 0.83 20.33
N ILE A 256 -6.87 1.35 20.59
CA ILE A 256 -6.02 0.91 21.69
C ILE A 256 -6.00 2.02 22.73
N GLU A 257 -6.64 1.78 23.88
CA GLU A 257 -6.73 2.77 24.97
C GLU A 257 -5.34 3.20 25.46
N GLY A 258 -5.27 4.44 25.95
CA GLY A 258 -4.06 5.04 26.51
C GLY A 258 -3.86 6.49 26.07
N VAL A 259 -2.79 7.10 26.53
CA VAL A 259 -2.51 8.52 26.27
C VAL A 259 -1.72 8.68 24.97
N PRO A 260 -2.21 9.46 23.98
CA PRO A 260 -1.46 9.74 22.76
C PRO A 260 -0.19 10.55 23.03
N PRO A 261 0.77 10.63 22.10
CA PRO A 261 2.00 11.40 22.29
C PRO A 261 1.72 12.90 22.46
N ARG A 262 0.69 13.40 21.80
CA ARG A 262 0.16 14.76 21.90
C ARG A 262 -1.32 14.75 21.48
N LYS A 263 -2.09 15.73 21.95
CA LYS A 263 -3.51 15.83 21.68
C LYS A 263 -3.77 16.77 20.52
N VAL A 264 -4.64 16.36 19.60
CA VAL A 264 -5.11 17.18 18.48
C VAL A 264 -6.11 18.23 19.00
N THR A 265 -5.90 19.49 18.65
CA THR A 265 -6.76 20.62 19.01
C THR A 265 -7.60 21.12 17.85
N ALA A 266 -7.13 20.94 16.62
CA ALA A 266 -7.83 21.31 15.40
C ALA A 266 -7.34 20.48 14.21
N LEU A 267 -8.24 20.30 13.23
CA LEU A 267 -7.98 19.65 11.96
C LEU A 267 -8.66 20.45 10.86
N GLU A 268 -7.92 20.73 9.78
CA GLU A 268 -8.42 21.47 8.62
C GLU A 268 -7.87 20.89 7.31
N ASN A 269 -8.72 20.75 6.28
CA ASN A 269 -8.27 20.44 4.92
C ASN A 269 -7.72 21.70 4.26
N ILE A 270 -6.42 21.69 3.95
CA ILE A 270 -5.78 22.78 3.19
C ILE A 270 -6.07 22.60 1.71
N TYR A 271 -5.75 21.43 1.14
CA TYR A 271 -6.10 21.08 -0.22
C TYR A 271 -6.69 19.67 -0.26
N LYS A 272 -7.65 19.45 -1.16
CA LYS A 272 -8.30 18.15 -1.31
C LYS A 272 -8.77 17.88 -2.73
N GLY A 273 -8.72 16.60 -3.12
CA GLY A 273 -9.37 16.10 -4.34
C GLY A 273 -8.45 15.97 -5.55
N SER A 274 -9.06 15.56 -6.65
CA SER A 274 -8.36 15.33 -7.92
C SER A 274 -8.27 16.60 -8.75
N SER A 275 -7.09 16.89 -9.27
CA SER A 275 -6.76 18.11 -10.01
C SER A 275 -5.98 17.79 -11.28
N GLY A 276 -6.39 18.40 -12.40
CA GLY A 276 -5.72 18.19 -13.70
C GLY A 276 -4.26 18.65 -13.67
N TYR A 277 -3.39 17.85 -14.25
CA TYR A 277 -1.93 18.03 -14.23
C TYR A 277 -1.47 19.39 -14.80
N GLN A 278 -1.92 19.78 -16.00
CA GLN A 278 -1.54 21.02 -16.67
C GLN A 278 -0.01 21.24 -16.69
N ASN A 279 0.47 22.49 -16.77
CA ASN A 279 1.83 22.85 -16.37
C ASN A 279 1.84 23.28 -14.90
N SER A 280 2.99 23.22 -14.21
CA SER A 280 3.06 23.44 -12.77
C SER A 280 2.46 24.79 -12.34
N ALA A 281 2.77 25.88 -13.04
CA ALA A 281 2.24 27.21 -12.69
C ALA A 281 0.71 27.31 -12.81
N ALA A 282 0.11 26.63 -13.80
CA ALA A 282 -1.35 26.59 -13.92
C ALA A 282 -1.97 25.65 -12.86
N PHE A 283 -1.31 24.55 -12.57
CA PHE A 283 -1.72 23.62 -11.50
C PHE A 283 -1.75 24.33 -10.14
N GLU A 284 -0.67 25.02 -9.78
CA GLU A 284 -0.55 25.78 -8.53
C GLU A 284 -1.61 26.91 -8.46
N ASN A 285 -1.71 27.72 -9.48
CA ASN A 285 -2.67 28.84 -9.49
C ASN A 285 -4.14 28.41 -9.44
N ASN A 286 -4.46 27.23 -9.96
CA ASN A 286 -5.84 26.75 -10.03
C ASN A 286 -6.23 25.89 -8.80
N TYR A 287 -5.29 25.16 -8.21
CA TYR A 287 -5.61 24.12 -7.23
C TYR A 287 -4.84 24.25 -5.92
N LEU A 288 -3.67 24.88 -5.90
CA LEU A 288 -2.80 24.97 -4.73
C LEU A 288 -2.49 26.42 -4.32
N THR A 289 -3.45 27.34 -4.55
CA THR A 289 -3.27 28.71 -4.08
C THR A 289 -3.07 28.77 -2.58
N SER A 290 -2.09 29.58 -2.13
CA SER A 290 -1.75 29.71 -0.72
C SER A 290 -2.97 30.03 0.16
N LYS A 291 -2.99 29.45 1.35
CA LYS A 291 -4.08 29.62 2.33
C LYS A 291 -3.60 30.16 3.65
N LYS A 292 -4.32 31.14 4.17
CA LYS A 292 -4.13 31.62 5.54
C LYS A 292 -5.02 30.83 6.48
N VAL A 293 -4.40 30.21 7.47
CA VAL A 293 -5.05 29.43 8.51
C VAL A 293 -4.79 30.05 9.87
N LEU A 294 -5.76 30.00 10.76
CA LEU A 294 -5.61 30.46 12.13
C LEU A 294 -5.04 29.32 12.98
N ILE A 295 -3.90 29.56 13.62
CA ILE A 295 -3.40 28.65 14.63
C ILE A 295 -4.18 28.87 15.92
N ASN A 296 -4.81 27.82 16.43
CA ASN A 296 -5.61 27.89 17.66
C ASN A 296 -4.73 28.39 18.82
N GLN A 297 -5.30 29.22 19.66
CA GLN A 297 -4.57 29.80 20.79
C GLN A 297 -4.04 28.75 21.79
N ASN A 298 -4.67 27.59 21.87
CA ASN A 298 -4.26 26.50 22.72
C ASN A 298 -3.27 25.53 22.03
N SER A 299 -3.02 25.68 20.74
CA SER A 299 -2.10 24.85 19.98
C SER A 299 -0.68 25.37 20.14
N VAL A 300 0.25 24.49 20.48
CA VAL A 300 1.68 24.81 20.56
C VAL A 300 2.49 24.12 19.47
N GLY A 301 1.88 23.20 18.73
CA GLY A 301 2.48 22.50 17.59
C GLY A 301 1.51 22.35 16.43
N ALA A 302 2.03 22.19 15.23
CA ALA A 302 1.26 21.86 14.05
C ALA A 302 2.06 21.04 13.06
N MET A 303 1.35 20.20 12.29
CA MET A 303 1.89 19.30 11.28
C MET A 303 1.01 19.31 10.05
N ILE A 304 1.62 19.32 8.89
CA ILE A 304 0.94 19.11 7.61
C ILE A 304 1.12 17.65 7.23
N LYS A 305 0.02 16.91 7.15
CA LYS A 305 -0.04 15.56 6.58
C LYS A 305 -0.42 15.68 5.12
N MET A 306 0.43 15.18 4.22
CA MET A 306 0.22 15.28 2.79
C MET A 306 0.26 13.91 2.12
N THR A 307 -0.85 13.56 1.44
CA THR A 307 -0.96 12.37 0.60
C THR A 307 -1.23 12.83 -0.83
N THR A 308 -0.26 12.70 -1.71
CA THR A 308 -0.41 13.06 -3.11
C THR A 308 0.05 11.95 -4.03
N THR A 309 -0.78 11.61 -5.03
CA THR A 309 -0.49 10.56 -6.02
C THR A 309 -0.73 11.08 -7.42
N GLY A 310 0.16 10.73 -8.35
CA GLY A 310 0.01 11.07 -9.77
C GLY A 310 -0.65 9.93 -10.54
N HIS A 311 -1.60 10.25 -11.41
CA HIS A 311 -2.37 9.30 -12.19
C HIS A 311 -2.46 9.69 -13.65
N GLY A 312 -2.42 8.68 -14.53
CA GLY A 312 -2.44 8.85 -15.97
C GLY A 312 -1.11 9.40 -16.51
N PHE A 313 -0.81 9.05 -17.72
CA PHE A 313 0.43 9.43 -18.39
C PHE A 313 0.20 9.81 -19.83
N ASP A 314 1.20 10.41 -20.48
CA ASP A 314 1.27 10.47 -21.93
C ASP A 314 2.60 9.90 -22.43
N ASN A 315 2.55 9.29 -23.62
CA ASN A 315 3.68 8.57 -24.20
C ASN A 315 4.93 9.45 -24.49
N ASN A 316 4.79 10.78 -24.43
CA ASN A 316 5.88 11.69 -24.78
C ASN A 316 6.55 12.32 -23.55
N GLN A 317 5.84 12.46 -22.44
CA GLN A 317 6.29 13.28 -21.31
C GLN A 317 6.16 12.58 -19.93
N SER A 318 5.67 11.35 -19.87
CA SER A 318 5.48 10.59 -18.62
C SER A 318 4.68 11.35 -17.54
N ALA A 319 3.76 12.22 -17.95
CA ALA A 319 3.07 13.17 -17.09
C ALA A 319 2.39 12.49 -15.90
N ALA A 320 2.37 13.16 -14.75
CA ALA A 320 1.83 12.77 -13.47
C ALA A 320 2.34 11.41 -12.96
N GLU A 321 1.81 10.30 -13.47
CA GLU A 321 2.03 8.95 -12.96
C GLU A 321 3.50 8.52 -12.98
N PHE A 322 4.19 8.72 -14.12
CA PHE A 322 5.57 8.29 -14.33
C PHE A 322 6.56 9.47 -14.38
N LYS A 323 6.23 10.57 -13.70
CA LYS A 323 7.08 11.74 -13.61
C LYS A 323 7.57 11.97 -12.18
N PRO A 324 8.82 11.62 -11.86
CA PRO A 324 9.38 11.91 -10.55
C PRO A 324 9.56 13.42 -10.37
N ILE A 325 8.96 13.99 -9.32
CA ILE A 325 9.10 15.41 -8.97
C ILE A 325 9.11 15.58 -7.45
N ASN A 326 9.61 16.72 -6.98
CA ASN A 326 9.46 17.15 -5.61
C ASN A 326 8.24 18.05 -5.47
N TYR A 327 7.70 18.12 -4.24
CA TYR A 327 6.93 19.25 -3.78
C TYR A 327 7.61 19.93 -2.60
N TYR A 328 7.24 21.18 -2.36
CA TYR A 328 7.82 22.05 -1.35
C TYR A 328 6.72 22.56 -0.43
N VAL A 329 6.98 22.54 0.88
CA VAL A 329 6.09 23.16 1.87
C VAL A 329 6.66 24.51 2.24
N ASN A 330 5.89 25.56 2.02
CA ASN A 330 6.26 26.92 2.36
C ASN A 330 5.34 27.44 3.48
N ILE A 331 5.94 28.03 4.51
CA ILE A 331 5.23 28.64 5.63
C ILE A 331 5.62 30.11 5.69
N ASP A 332 4.64 31.00 5.58
CA ASP A 332 4.84 32.46 5.52
C ASP A 332 5.90 32.89 4.48
N GLY A 333 5.88 32.21 3.32
CA GLY A 333 6.79 32.47 2.22
C GLY A 333 8.21 31.88 2.41
N VAL A 334 8.43 31.08 3.42
CA VAL A 334 9.71 30.39 3.67
C VAL A 334 9.55 28.90 3.39
N GLN A 335 10.36 28.36 2.48
CA GLN A 335 10.39 26.92 2.23
C GLN A 335 10.94 26.18 3.46
N THR A 336 10.12 25.34 4.06
CA THR A 336 10.44 24.58 5.28
C THR A 336 10.78 23.12 4.99
N HIS A 337 10.08 22.49 4.03
CA HIS A 337 10.28 21.09 3.67
C HIS A 337 10.38 20.89 2.17
N THR A 338 11.05 19.82 1.78
CA THR A 338 11.11 19.29 0.41
C THR A 338 10.79 17.81 0.49
N GLN A 339 9.81 17.36 -0.29
CA GLN A 339 9.45 15.95 -0.35
C GLN A 339 9.52 15.44 -1.79
N TYR A 340 10.21 14.32 -1.98
CA TYR A 340 10.23 13.59 -3.25
C TYR A 340 8.95 12.77 -3.36
N ASN A 341 8.13 13.10 -4.37
CA ASN A 341 6.83 12.49 -4.60
C ASN A 341 6.95 11.32 -5.56
N TRP A 342 7.63 10.28 -5.11
CA TRP A 342 7.96 9.12 -5.94
C TRP A 342 8.12 7.88 -5.08
N ASP A 343 7.57 6.76 -5.53
CA ASP A 343 7.82 5.43 -4.99
C ASP A 343 8.73 4.68 -5.97
N ASP A 344 9.94 4.36 -5.54
CA ASP A 344 11.00 3.68 -6.31
C ASP A 344 11.16 2.21 -5.90
N LYS A 345 10.11 1.61 -5.30
CA LYS A 345 10.15 0.24 -4.77
C LYS A 345 9.03 -0.65 -5.32
N CYS A 346 8.45 -0.28 -6.47
CA CYS A 346 7.39 -1.10 -7.05
C CYS A 346 7.87 -2.51 -7.40
N GLY A 347 9.12 -2.70 -7.79
CA GLY A 347 9.74 -4.02 -7.97
C GLY A 347 9.82 -4.88 -6.70
N GLU A 348 9.75 -4.27 -5.50
CA GLU A 348 9.68 -4.96 -4.20
C GLU A 348 8.25 -5.19 -3.68
N ASN A 349 7.24 -4.93 -4.49
CA ASN A 349 5.83 -5.03 -4.11
C ASN A 349 5.49 -6.40 -3.51
N PRO A 350 4.87 -6.47 -2.30
CA PRO A 350 4.51 -7.74 -1.68
C PRO A 350 3.42 -8.51 -2.44
N ILE A 351 2.65 -7.83 -3.29
CA ILE A 351 1.64 -8.44 -4.16
C ILE A 351 2.26 -8.69 -5.52
N TYR A 352 2.72 -9.91 -5.76
CA TYR A 352 3.30 -10.35 -7.02
C TYR A 352 3.05 -11.86 -7.27
N PRO A 353 2.98 -12.31 -8.53
CA PRO A 353 2.94 -11.51 -9.74
C PRO A 353 1.61 -10.80 -9.90
N GLN A 354 1.60 -9.75 -10.69
CA GLN A 354 0.38 -9.07 -11.12
C GLN A 354 0.27 -9.10 -12.65
N GLY A 355 -0.96 -8.98 -13.15
CA GLY A 355 -1.21 -9.08 -14.59
C GLY A 355 -0.87 -7.84 -15.41
N GLY A 356 -0.45 -6.74 -14.77
CA GLY A 356 -0.16 -5.46 -15.40
C GLY A 356 1.30 -5.02 -15.26
N THR A 357 1.55 -3.74 -15.46
CA THR A 357 2.88 -3.12 -15.38
C THR A 357 3.24 -2.74 -13.93
N TRP A 358 3.14 -3.70 -13.02
CA TRP A 358 3.19 -3.49 -11.57
C TRP A 358 4.57 -3.09 -11.03
N ILE A 359 5.64 -3.43 -11.75
CA ILE A 359 7.03 -3.15 -11.36
C ILE A 359 7.45 -1.69 -11.59
N TYR A 360 6.73 -0.95 -12.45
CA TYR A 360 7.14 0.41 -12.78
C TYR A 360 6.89 1.36 -11.62
N ASP A 361 7.92 2.08 -11.24
CA ASP A 361 7.87 3.13 -10.24
C ASP A 361 6.93 4.26 -10.63
N ARG A 362 6.27 4.85 -9.65
CA ARG A 362 5.22 5.83 -9.85
C ARG A 362 5.25 6.98 -8.85
N ALA A 363 4.45 7.99 -9.12
CA ALA A 363 4.31 9.15 -8.26
C ALA A 363 3.58 8.81 -6.95
N ASN A 364 4.36 8.31 -5.99
CA ASN A 364 3.99 7.97 -4.61
C ASN A 364 2.98 6.84 -4.46
N TRP A 365 3.04 5.82 -5.32
CA TRP A 365 2.24 4.60 -5.19
C TRP A 365 2.75 3.45 -6.04
N CYS A 366 2.47 2.21 -5.63
CA CYS A 366 2.61 1.02 -6.44
C CYS A 366 1.28 0.25 -6.51
N PRO A 367 0.97 -0.47 -7.60
CA PRO A 367 -0.28 -1.21 -7.71
C PRO A 367 -0.47 -2.24 -6.60
N GLY A 368 -1.56 -2.14 -5.85
CA GLY A 368 -1.90 -3.02 -4.74
C GLY A 368 -1.45 -2.52 -3.37
N THR A 369 -0.62 -1.48 -3.28
CA THR A 369 -0.12 -0.97 -2.01
C THR A 369 -0.77 0.34 -1.60
N ARG A 370 -0.54 0.74 -0.37
CA ARG A 370 -0.94 2.05 0.14
C ARG A 370 -0.11 3.15 -0.49
N ALA A 371 -0.72 4.31 -0.71
CA ALA A 371 0.00 5.54 -0.97
C ALA A 371 0.60 6.06 0.35
N GLU A 372 1.85 6.50 0.31
CA GLU A 372 2.49 7.05 1.50
C GLU A 372 1.97 8.46 1.81
N SER A 373 1.73 8.70 3.09
CA SER A 373 1.42 10.01 3.65
C SER A 373 2.66 10.56 4.33
N TYR A 374 3.02 11.80 3.99
CA TYR A 374 4.20 12.46 4.54
C TYR A 374 3.79 13.50 5.58
N ASP A 375 4.38 13.38 6.77
CA ASP A 375 4.14 14.27 7.89
C ASP A 375 5.25 15.36 7.91
N HIS A 376 4.84 16.62 7.77
CA HIS A 376 5.73 17.78 7.78
C HIS A 376 5.47 18.58 9.05
N GLU A 377 6.37 18.47 10.03
CA GLU A 377 6.28 19.18 11.30
C GLU A 377 6.60 20.67 11.11
N ILE A 378 5.63 21.53 11.37
CA ILE A 378 5.78 22.99 11.18
C ILE A 378 5.73 23.78 12.49
N THR A 379 5.80 23.13 13.64
CA THR A 379 5.75 23.73 14.98
C THR A 379 6.71 24.92 15.15
N ASN A 380 7.92 24.82 14.60
CA ASN A 380 8.93 25.88 14.71
C ASN A 380 8.65 27.13 13.84
N TYR A 381 7.64 27.08 12.99
CA TYR A 381 7.31 28.13 12.01
C TYR A 381 5.96 28.80 12.29
N ILE A 382 5.26 28.40 13.34
CA ILE A 382 3.94 28.95 13.71
C ILE A 382 3.97 29.70 15.02
N THR A 383 2.96 30.53 15.24
CA THR A 383 2.70 31.20 16.52
C THR A 383 1.27 30.98 16.94
N SER A 384 1.03 30.48 18.15
CA SER A 384 -0.32 30.26 18.72
C SER A 384 -1.12 31.54 18.72
N GLY A 385 -2.35 31.49 18.23
CA GLY A 385 -3.28 32.61 18.11
C GLY A 385 -3.06 33.53 16.90
N ASP A 386 -1.99 33.33 16.12
CA ASP A 386 -1.72 34.08 14.89
C ASP A 386 -2.17 33.29 13.64
N SER A 387 -2.31 34.00 12.53
CA SER A 387 -2.56 33.37 11.22
C SER A 387 -1.26 33.09 10.51
N THR A 388 -1.13 31.89 9.98
CA THR A 388 0.02 31.41 9.20
C THR A 388 -0.43 31.17 7.76
N GLU A 389 0.38 31.55 6.78
CA GLU A 389 0.18 31.24 5.37
C GLU A 389 0.85 29.91 5.03
N ILE A 390 0.06 28.96 4.53
CA ILE A 390 0.52 27.65 4.05
C ILE A 390 0.44 27.65 2.53
N ASP A 391 1.53 27.28 1.87
CA ASP A 391 1.63 27.18 0.43
C ASP A 391 2.39 25.93 0.04
N ILE A 392 1.86 25.18 -0.93
CA ILE A 392 2.46 23.96 -1.45
C ILE A 392 2.80 24.18 -2.92
N ASP A 393 4.07 24.20 -3.22
CA ASP A 393 4.58 24.32 -4.59
C ASP A 393 5.06 22.98 -5.11
N PHE A 394 4.83 22.69 -6.39
CA PHE A 394 5.41 21.53 -7.07
C PHE A 394 6.67 21.95 -7.84
N GLN A 395 7.64 21.07 -7.92
CA GLN A 395 8.80 21.28 -8.80
C GLN A 395 8.34 21.64 -10.19
N ALA A 396 8.93 22.69 -10.76
CA ALA A 396 8.53 23.24 -12.06
C ALA A 396 8.58 22.17 -13.18
N TYR A 397 7.49 22.02 -13.89
CA TYR A 397 7.38 21.17 -15.08
C TYR A 397 6.53 21.86 -16.15
N ASN A 398 6.76 21.46 -17.40
CA ASN A 398 5.92 21.84 -18.53
C ASN A 398 5.25 20.61 -19.10
N TRP A 399 3.98 20.73 -19.48
CA TRP A 399 3.25 19.69 -20.14
C TRP A 399 2.38 20.27 -21.26
N SER A 400 2.36 19.60 -22.40
CA SER A 400 1.61 20.01 -23.60
C SER A 400 0.91 18.83 -24.28
N GLY A 401 0.74 17.71 -23.55
CA GLY A 401 0.06 16.51 -24.04
C GLY A 401 -1.44 16.72 -24.24
N THR A 402 -2.10 15.71 -24.80
CA THR A 402 -3.55 15.69 -25.06
C THR A 402 -4.32 14.78 -24.12
N GLN A 403 -3.63 13.98 -23.30
CA GLN A 403 -4.23 13.12 -22.29
C GLN A 403 -4.74 13.96 -21.10
N THR A 404 -5.35 13.33 -20.14
CA THR A 404 -5.89 13.99 -18.95
C THR A 404 -5.25 13.46 -17.65
N PRO A 405 -3.91 13.53 -17.52
CA PRO A 405 -3.26 13.15 -16.28
C PRO A 405 -3.69 14.07 -15.14
N SER A 406 -3.60 13.59 -13.91
CA SER A 406 -4.02 14.33 -12.72
C SER A 406 -3.17 13.99 -11.51
N TYR A 407 -3.16 14.89 -10.53
CA TYR A 407 -2.79 14.58 -9.16
C TYR A 407 -4.03 14.49 -8.28
N ILE A 408 -4.03 13.52 -7.37
CA ILE A 408 -4.97 13.49 -6.24
C ILE A 408 -4.19 14.00 -5.03
N VAL A 409 -4.57 15.19 -4.55
CA VAL A 409 -3.89 15.87 -3.44
C VAL A 409 -4.81 15.92 -2.24
N GLU A 410 -4.33 15.38 -1.11
CA GLU A 410 -4.92 15.60 0.21
C GLU A 410 -3.84 16.20 1.10
N CYS A 411 -4.13 17.39 1.60
CA CYS A 411 -3.24 18.16 2.47
C CYS A 411 -4.03 18.60 3.68
N GLN A 412 -3.70 18.05 4.84
CA GLN A 412 -4.43 18.24 6.09
C GLN A 412 -3.51 18.89 7.11
N LEU A 413 -4.00 19.95 7.76
CA LEU A 413 -3.31 20.61 8.87
C LEU A 413 -3.86 20.08 10.18
N PHE A 414 -3.00 19.45 10.97
CA PHE A 414 -3.26 19.09 12.35
C PHE A 414 -2.58 20.08 13.27
N GLN A 415 -3.30 20.53 14.29
CA GLN A 415 -2.78 21.39 15.33
C GLN A 415 -2.82 20.63 16.66
N TYR A 416 -1.83 20.85 17.54
CA TYR A 416 -1.62 20.02 18.71
C TYR A 416 -1.35 20.82 19.99
N GLU A 417 -1.73 20.25 21.12
CA GLU A 417 -1.18 20.59 22.44
C GLU A 417 0.27 20.16 22.54
N ASP A 418 0.95 20.52 23.65
CA ASP A 418 2.32 20.08 23.91
C ASP A 418 2.40 18.54 24.05
N ALA A 419 3.60 17.99 23.92
CA ALA A 419 3.85 16.56 24.11
C ALA A 419 3.48 16.14 25.54
N ASN A 420 2.79 15.00 25.66
CA ASN A 420 2.33 14.48 26.94
C ASN A 420 3.47 13.88 27.79
N PHE A 421 4.57 13.46 27.15
CA PHE A 421 5.71 12.79 27.79
C PHE A 421 7.01 13.49 27.46
N VAL A 422 7.96 13.46 28.39
CA VAL A 422 9.30 14.04 28.19
C VAL A 422 10.26 12.99 27.67
N ASN A 423 10.23 11.79 28.22
CA ASN A 423 11.16 10.71 27.91
C ASN A 423 10.41 9.39 27.76
N SER A 424 10.09 9.02 26.54
CA SER A 424 9.36 7.78 26.23
C SER A 424 9.72 7.27 24.83
N ALA A 425 9.66 5.95 24.63
CA ALA A 425 9.90 5.30 23.35
C ALA A 425 8.76 4.30 23.05
N GLU A 426 8.45 4.09 21.79
CA GLU A 426 7.39 3.19 21.34
C GLU A 426 7.90 2.17 20.33
N VAL A 427 7.41 0.93 20.42
CA VAL A 427 7.50 -0.04 19.32
C VAL A 427 6.33 0.20 18.38
N ILE A 428 6.60 0.68 17.16
CA ILE A 428 5.53 0.92 16.16
C ILE A 428 5.18 -0.37 15.45
N ASP A 429 6.20 -1.18 15.08
CA ASP A 429 6.01 -2.37 14.26
C ASP A 429 7.12 -3.40 14.47
N ILE A 430 6.76 -4.67 14.26
CA ILE A 430 7.67 -5.78 14.08
C ILE A 430 7.56 -6.20 12.61
N ILE A 431 8.56 -5.82 11.80
CA ILE A 431 8.59 -6.04 10.36
C ILE A 431 8.95 -7.50 10.06
N LYS A 432 9.92 -8.04 10.79
CA LYS A 432 10.31 -9.44 10.75
C LYS A 432 10.85 -9.91 12.13
N PRO A 433 10.34 -11.02 12.66
CA PRO A 433 9.40 -11.94 12.06
C PRO A 433 7.94 -11.44 12.16
N SER A 434 7.15 -11.68 11.11
CA SER A 434 5.74 -11.26 11.04
C SER A 434 4.93 -12.12 10.06
N ILE A 435 3.60 -12.16 10.27
CA ILE A 435 2.64 -12.73 9.31
C ILE A 435 1.84 -11.65 8.57
N LYS A 436 2.16 -10.36 8.78
CA LYS A 436 1.48 -9.27 8.10
C LYS A 436 1.72 -9.33 6.60
N ASP A 437 0.67 -9.12 5.81
CA ASP A 437 0.73 -9.14 4.34
C ASP A 437 1.78 -8.17 3.78
N GLU A 438 1.85 -6.95 4.34
CA GLU A 438 2.81 -5.91 3.93
C GLU A 438 4.28 -6.32 4.11
N HIS A 439 4.56 -7.29 4.98
CA HIS A 439 5.91 -7.78 5.27
C HIS A 439 6.23 -9.16 4.65
N SER A 440 5.33 -9.68 3.80
CA SER A 440 5.43 -11.05 3.28
C SER A 440 6.73 -11.35 2.51
N ARG A 441 7.32 -10.38 1.80
CA ARG A 441 8.61 -10.55 1.10
C ARG A 441 9.81 -10.74 2.04
N LYS A 442 9.71 -10.24 3.27
CA LYS A 442 10.77 -10.28 4.28
C LYS A 442 10.62 -11.46 5.24
N ASN A 443 9.56 -12.26 5.11
CA ASN A 443 9.18 -13.34 6.03
C ASN A 443 8.90 -14.65 5.27
N PRO A 444 9.02 -15.83 5.95
CA PRO A 444 9.49 -16.03 7.33
C PRO A 444 11.02 -15.90 7.46
N ILE A 445 11.49 -15.72 8.69
CA ILE A 445 12.92 -15.59 8.98
C ILE A 445 13.43 -16.60 10.03
N CYS A 446 14.73 -16.90 9.98
CA CYS A 446 15.51 -17.54 11.04
C CYS A 446 16.78 -16.74 11.38
N GLY A 447 16.98 -15.61 10.74
CA GLY A 447 18.09 -14.68 10.94
C GLY A 447 17.70 -13.49 11.84
N LYS A 448 18.23 -12.33 11.49
CA LYS A 448 18.09 -11.10 12.27
C LYS A 448 16.67 -10.50 12.22
N PRO A 449 16.02 -10.26 13.38
CA PRO A 449 14.77 -9.52 13.42
C PRO A 449 14.93 -8.07 12.98
N LEU A 450 13.84 -7.44 12.52
CA LEU A 450 13.77 -6.03 12.18
C LEU A 450 12.51 -5.43 12.79
N ILE A 451 12.69 -4.36 13.54
CA ILE A 451 11.60 -3.64 14.19
C ILE A 451 11.60 -2.18 13.79
N LYS A 452 10.49 -1.48 14.00
CA LYS A 452 10.38 -0.04 13.85
C LYS A 452 10.07 0.59 15.21
N ILE A 453 10.89 1.54 15.63
CA ILE A 453 10.72 2.29 16.88
C ILE A 453 10.42 3.76 16.58
N ARG A 454 9.83 4.46 17.58
CA ARG A 454 9.53 5.88 17.53
C ARG A 454 9.96 6.54 18.86
N ASN A 455 10.49 7.76 18.78
CA ASN A 455 10.60 8.59 19.95
C ASN A 455 9.21 9.17 20.30
N TYR A 456 8.65 8.73 21.42
CA TYR A 456 7.32 9.14 21.87
C TYR A 456 7.37 10.31 22.86
N GLY A 457 8.57 10.66 23.32
CA GLY A 457 8.82 11.77 24.25
C GLY A 457 9.38 13.01 23.57
N LYS A 458 9.18 14.17 24.21
CA LYS A 458 9.64 15.48 23.74
C LYS A 458 11.16 15.59 23.65
N SER A 459 11.89 14.88 24.55
CA SER A 459 13.35 14.86 24.54
C SER A 459 13.85 13.96 23.40
N GLN A 460 14.91 14.40 22.72
CA GLN A 460 15.55 13.58 21.69
C GLN A 460 15.97 12.23 22.27
N LEU A 461 15.59 11.14 21.60
CA LEU A 461 15.97 9.78 21.99
C LEU A 461 17.33 9.43 21.40
N THR A 462 18.30 9.18 22.28
CA THR A 462 19.70 8.91 21.89
C THR A 462 20.17 7.50 22.24
N THR A 463 19.55 6.88 23.25
CA THR A 463 19.87 5.51 23.68
C THR A 463 18.61 4.77 24.11
N LEU A 464 18.58 3.45 23.87
CA LEU A 464 17.44 2.60 24.22
C LEU A 464 17.92 1.16 24.43
N ASP A 465 17.47 0.50 25.49
CA ASP A 465 17.65 -0.93 25.68
C ASP A 465 16.43 -1.67 25.08
N ILE A 466 16.70 -2.68 24.25
CA ILE A 466 15.67 -3.46 23.55
C ILE A 466 15.80 -4.92 23.99
N GLU A 467 14.81 -5.41 24.73
CA GLU A 467 14.65 -6.84 25.03
C GLU A 467 13.77 -7.50 23.97
N TYR A 468 14.18 -8.69 23.49
CA TYR A 468 13.46 -9.39 22.44
C TYR A 468 13.68 -10.89 22.49
N GLY A 469 12.75 -11.65 21.91
CA GLY A 469 12.85 -13.10 21.86
C GLY A 469 11.55 -13.74 21.44
N VAL A 470 11.51 -15.09 21.48
CA VAL A 470 10.31 -15.87 21.28
C VAL A 470 9.67 -16.16 22.65
N ILE A 471 8.34 -16.06 22.74
CA ILE A 471 7.59 -16.29 23.99
C ILE A 471 7.89 -17.70 24.54
N GLY A 472 8.34 -17.77 25.79
CA GLY A 472 8.74 -19.00 26.47
C GLY A 472 10.15 -19.49 26.11
N GLY A 473 10.87 -18.78 25.26
CA GLY A 473 12.26 -19.01 24.91
C GLY A 473 13.23 -18.11 25.67
N THR A 474 14.42 -17.92 25.10
CA THR A 474 15.48 -17.06 25.69
C THR A 474 15.23 -15.60 25.32
N THR A 475 15.32 -14.71 26.31
CA THR A 475 15.32 -13.26 26.10
C THR A 475 16.73 -12.78 25.76
N ASN A 476 16.85 -11.96 24.72
CA ASN A 476 18.07 -11.29 24.30
C ASN A 476 17.93 -9.78 24.59
N THR A 477 19.04 -9.08 24.71
CA THR A 477 19.07 -7.62 24.93
C THR A 477 20.00 -6.97 23.92
N PHE A 478 19.57 -5.86 23.35
CA PHE A 478 20.36 -5.03 22.44
C PHE A 478 20.27 -3.57 22.88
N SER A 479 21.41 -2.90 23.02
CA SER A 479 21.46 -1.46 23.34
C SER A 479 21.56 -0.69 22.02
N TRP A 480 20.51 0.01 21.65
CA TRP A 480 20.44 0.87 20.48
C TRP A 480 20.97 2.28 20.81
N THR A 481 21.59 2.91 19.82
CA THR A 481 22.04 4.32 19.88
C THR A 481 21.67 5.01 18.57
N GLY A 482 21.22 6.26 18.66
CA GLY A 482 20.85 7.06 17.51
C GLY A 482 20.50 8.49 17.91
N ASN A 483 19.75 9.18 17.06
CA ASN A 483 19.19 10.51 17.35
C ASN A 483 17.82 10.57 16.69
N LEU A 484 16.76 10.45 17.49
CA LEU A 484 15.39 10.63 17.02
C LEU A 484 14.77 11.81 17.72
N ASP A 485 14.35 12.80 16.98
CA ASP A 485 13.54 13.89 17.48
C ASP A 485 12.11 13.42 17.80
N PHE A 486 11.30 14.25 18.42
CA PHE A 486 9.93 13.89 18.79
C PHE A 486 9.13 13.37 17.59
N LEU A 487 8.55 12.18 17.73
CA LEU A 487 7.81 11.41 16.71
C LEU A 487 8.64 10.86 15.53
N GLU A 488 9.94 11.15 15.47
CA GLU A 488 10.80 10.49 14.49
C GLU A 488 10.92 9.00 14.75
N THR A 489 11.12 8.24 13.65
CA THR A 489 11.15 6.79 13.64
C THR A 489 12.47 6.25 13.12
N ALA A 490 12.83 5.03 13.54
CA ALA A 490 13.95 4.28 12.98
C ALA A 490 13.60 2.80 12.81
N GLU A 491 14.08 2.19 11.73
CA GLU A 491 14.14 0.74 11.61
C GLU A 491 15.43 0.26 12.31
N VAL A 492 15.28 -0.78 13.14
CA VAL A 492 16.37 -1.34 13.94
C VAL A 492 16.51 -2.82 13.65
N GLU A 493 17.61 -3.20 12.98
CA GLU A 493 17.98 -4.61 12.83
C GLU A 493 18.58 -5.11 14.14
N LEU A 494 17.93 -6.11 14.74
CA LEU A 494 18.38 -6.72 16.00
C LEU A 494 19.38 -7.85 15.71
N PRO A 495 20.32 -8.14 16.61
CA PRO A 495 21.16 -9.32 16.50
C PRO A 495 20.36 -10.62 16.42
N ASN A 496 20.98 -11.66 15.85
CA ASN A 496 20.39 -12.99 15.80
C ASN A 496 19.93 -13.47 17.17
N LEU A 497 18.78 -14.16 17.21
CA LEU A 497 18.36 -14.86 18.43
C LEU A 497 19.33 -16.01 18.75
N SER A 498 19.56 -16.22 20.03
CA SER A 498 20.29 -17.40 20.51
C SER A 498 19.53 -18.71 20.21
N SER A 499 18.21 -18.67 20.17
CA SER A 499 17.30 -19.73 19.73
C SER A 499 15.97 -19.15 19.28
N TRP A 500 15.36 -19.77 18.28
CA TRP A 500 13.97 -19.52 17.84
C TRP A 500 12.96 -20.45 18.53
N ASP A 501 13.42 -21.31 19.46
CA ASP A 501 12.55 -22.18 20.22
C ASP A 501 11.75 -21.39 21.27
N GLY A 502 10.47 -21.73 21.40
CA GLY A 502 9.57 -21.13 22.36
C GLY A 502 8.34 -21.98 22.66
N SER A 503 7.45 -21.50 23.50
CA SER A 503 6.18 -22.15 23.79
C SER A 503 5.10 -21.85 22.73
N ALA A 504 5.32 -20.83 21.90
CA ALA A 504 4.45 -20.41 20.80
C ALA A 504 5.29 -19.72 19.73
N ASN A 505 4.80 -19.70 18.47
CA ASN A 505 5.39 -18.93 17.39
C ASN A 505 4.99 -17.44 17.50
N VAL A 506 5.37 -16.83 18.61
CA VAL A 506 5.12 -15.41 18.90
C VAL A 506 6.44 -14.77 19.33
N PHE A 507 6.87 -13.79 18.56
CA PHE A 507 8.04 -12.96 18.85
C PHE A 507 7.58 -11.74 19.65
N PHE A 508 8.39 -11.30 20.61
CA PHE A 508 8.12 -10.10 21.38
C PHE A 508 9.30 -9.13 21.36
N VAL A 509 8.98 -7.87 21.55
CA VAL A 509 9.92 -6.77 21.78
C VAL A 509 9.43 -5.96 22.96
N GLU A 510 10.34 -5.57 23.83
CA GLU A 510 10.11 -4.64 24.95
C GLU A 510 11.23 -3.59 25.02
N LEU A 511 10.84 -2.33 24.97
CA LEU A 511 11.75 -1.19 25.08
C LEU A 511 11.95 -0.80 26.54
N LYS A 512 13.17 -0.45 26.90
CA LYS A 512 13.55 -0.08 28.27
C LYS A 512 14.56 1.05 28.29
N ASN A 513 14.54 1.81 29.38
CA ASN A 513 15.57 2.82 29.71
C ASN A 513 15.84 3.83 28.59
N PRO A 514 14.81 4.51 28.00
CA PRO A 514 15.06 5.56 27.03
C PRO A 514 15.98 6.61 27.64
N ASN A 515 17.08 6.96 26.95
CA ASN A 515 18.12 7.88 27.43
C ASN A 515 18.74 7.50 28.81
N GLY A 516 18.73 6.20 29.16
CA GLY A 516 19.21 5.69 30.43
C GLY A 516 18.33 6.07 31.64
N GLN A 517 17.09 6.46 31.42
CA GLN A 517 16.12 6.84 32.45
C GLN A 517 14.89 5.93 32.41
N SER A 518 14.01 6.06 33.39
CA SER A 518 12.70 5.40 33.35
C SER A 518 11.87 5.99 32.23
N ASP A 519 11.12 5.13 31.52
CA ASP A 519 10.13 5.59 30.56
C ASP A 519 8.93 6.22 31.27
N ASP A 520 8.46 7.37 30.77
CA ASP A 520 7.30 8.09 31.30
C ASP A 520 5.99 7.40 30.96
N TYR A 521 6.00 6.53 29.92
CA TYR A 521 4.80 5.83 29.44
C TYR A 521 5.13 4.42 28.95
N ILE A 522 4.99 3.43 29.84
CA ILE A 522 5.42 2.05 29.59
C ILE A 522 4.43 1.21 28.77
N GLU A 523 3.20 1.70 28.53
CA GLU A 523 2.15 0.92 27.86
C GLU A 523 2.39 0.78 26.34
N ASN A 524 3.26 1.60 25.76
CA ASN A 524 3.65 1.56 24.34
C ASN A 524 4.99 0.84 24.10
N ASN A 525 5.66 0.39 25.16
CA ASN A 525 6.99 -0.21 25.09
C ASN A 525 7.01 -1.66 24.58
N TYR A 526 5.88 -2.33 24.56
CA TYR A 526 5.78 -3.76 24.31
C TYR A 526 4.91 -4.08 23.09
N MET A 527 5.42 -4.96 22.23
CA MET A 527 4.70 -5.47 21.08
C MET A 527 5.00 -6.96 20.87
N GLN A 528 4.01 -7.67 20.31
CA GLN A 528 4.13 -9.06 19.87
C GLN A 528 3.80 -9.19 18.39
N SER A 529 4.40 -10.19 17.74
CA SER A 529 4.10 -10.57 16.36
C SER A 529 4.07 -12.10 16.24
N GLU A 530 3.01 -12.62 15.67
CA GLU A 530 2.97 -14.03 15.23
C GLU A 530 3.91 -14.21 14.03
N PHE A 531 4.49 -15.40 13.90
CA PHE A 531 5.37 -15.73 12.79
C PHE A 531 5.26 -17.18 12.36
N GLU A 532 5.65 -17.47 11.13
CA GLU A 532 5.81 -18.81 10.61
C GLU A 532 7.28 -19.23 10.68
N ASN A 533 7.50 -20.53 10.91
CA ASN A 533 8.84 -21.08 10.85
C ASN A 533 9.33 -21.13 9.40
N VAL A 534 10.62 -20.92 9.20
CA VAL A 534 11.24 -21.11 7.89
C VAL A 534 11.20 -22.60 7.49
N PRO A 535 11.18 -22.91 6.19
CA PRO A 535 11.28 -24.28 5.73
C PRO A 535 12.64 -24.91 6.11
N ILE A 536 12.59 -26.19 6.42
CA ILE A 536 13.80 -26.99 6.68
C ILE A 536 14.15 -27.73 5.40
N TYR A 537 15.39 -27.56 4.94
CA TYR A 537 15.90 -28.21 3.74
C TYR A 537 17.02 -29.22 4.07
N PRO A 538 17.23 -30.24 3.20
CA PRO A 538 18.31 -31.17 3.35
C PRO A 538 19.67 -30.47 3.20
N GLU A 539 20.70 -31.01 3.85
CA GLU A 539 22.08 -30.50 3.80
C GLU A 539 22.58 -30.25 2.36
N THR A 540 22.17 -31.08 1.43
CA THR A 540 22.57 -30.96 0.00
C THR A 540 21.33 -30.93 -0.88
N PHE A 541 21.23 -29.89 -1.71
CA PHE A 541 20.18 -29.77 -2.73
C PHE A 541 20.73 -29.07 -3.98
N ALA A 542 19.98 -29.12 -5.08
CA ALA A 542 20.32 -28.44 -6.31
C ALA A 542 19.55 -27.13 -6.46
N LEU A 543 20.26 -26.05 -6.79
CA LEU A 543 19.72 -24.82 -7.32
C LEU A 543 19.64 -24.89 -8.83
N TRP A 544 18.45 -24.69 -9.40
CA TRP A 544 18.24 -24.60 -10.84
C TRP A 544 17.81 -23.17 -11.17
N VAL A 545 18.62 -22.51 -12.03
CA VAL A 545 18.34 -21.17 -12.55
C VAL A 545 18.36 -21.23 -14.07
N GLY A 546 17.30 -20.75 -14.69
CA GLY A 546 17.28 -20.44 -16.11
C GLY A 546 17.11 -18.94 -16.27
N THR A 547 18.13 -18.25 -16.77
CA THR A 547 18.03 -16.81 -17.03
C THR A 547 17.19 -16.57 -18.30
N ASN A 548 16.50 -15.42 -18.34
CA ASN A 548 15.83 -14.91 -19.52
C ASN A 548 16.82 -14.26 -20.50
N GLY A 549 16.32 -13.50 -21.49
CA GLY A 549 17.13 -12.78 -22.49
C GLY A 549 17.67 -11.44 -21.99
N GLY A 550 17.24 -10.97 -20.81
CA GLY A 550 17.67 -9.71 -20.21
C GLY A 550 19.18 -9.63 -19.97
N VAL A 551 19.78 -8.48 -20.25
CA VAL A 551 21.23 -8.25 -20.18
C VAL A 551 21.53 -6.89 -19.55
N ILE A 552 22.58 -6.84 -18.72
CA ILE A 552 23.00 -5.62 -17.99
C ILE A 552 23.23 -4.43 -18.92
N ASN A 553 23.68 -4.69 -20.14
CA ASN A 553 23.75 -3.70 -21.20
C ASN A 553 23.73 -4.40 -22.58
N ASN A 554 23.19 -3.74 -23.57
CA ASN A 554 22.99 -4.28 -24.93
C ASN A 554 24.27 -4.71 -25.67
N LEU A 555 25.44 -4.63 -25.05
CA LEU A 555 26.74 -5.00 -25.61
C LEU A 555 27.34 -6.24 -24.95
N SER A 556 26.75 -6.76 -23.88
CA SER A 556 27.20 -7.96 -23.18
C SER A 556 26.17 -9.07 -23.33
N GLN A 557 26.61 -10.31 -23.12
CA GLN A 557 25.73 -11.47 -22.96
C GLN A 557 25.51 -11.77 -21.46
N GLU A 558 25.89 -10.85 -20.60
CA GLU A 558 25.81 -10.97 -19.17
C GLU A 558 24.38 -10.68 -18.73
N SER A 559 23.78 -11.64 -18.00
CA SER A 559 22.42 -11.52 -17.50
C SER A 559 22.31 -10.39 -16.47
N GLU A 560 21.20 -9.69 -16.46
CA GLU A 560 20.81 -8.73 -15.42
C GLU A 560 20.58 -9.39 -14.05
N THR A 561 20.37 -10.70 -14.03
CA THR A 561 20.04 -11.48 -12.83
C THR A 561 21.29 -12.07 -12.18
N SER A 562 21.37 -12.03 -10.87
CA SER A 562 22.39 -12.70 -10.04
C SER A 562 21.81 -13.32 -8.79
N TRP A 563 22.55 -14.20 -8.10
CA TRP A 563 22.10 -14.76 -6.84
C TRP A 563 23.26 -15.02 -5.87
N ASP A 564 22.92 -14.91 -4.57
CA ASP A 564 23.83 -15.18 -3.45
C ASP A 564 23.13 -15.99 -2.36
N PHE A 565 23.92 -16.75 -1.60
CA PHE A 565 23.50 -17.34 -0.33
C PHE A 565 24.35 -16.76 0.80
N TYR A 566 23.70 -16.33 1.85
CA TYR A 566 24.33 -15.78 3.05
C TYR A 566 24.09 -16.70 4.26
N ASP A 567 25.07 -16.78 5.15
CA ASP A 567 24.87 -17.36 6.47
C ASP A 567 24.19 -16.35 7.43
N ASP A 568 23.89 -16.76 8.65
CA ASP A 568 23.23 -15.96 9.68
C ASP A 568 24.06 -14.75 10.16
N ASN A 569 25.35 -14.69 9.83
CA ASN A 569 26.22 -13.55 10.09
C ASN A 569 26.32 -12.59 8.89
N GLY A 570 25.65 -12.90 7.79
CA GLY A 570 25.70 -12.13 6.56
C GLY A 570 26.93 -12.41 5.69
N ASN A 571 27.69 -13.50 5.96
CA ASN A 571 28.81 -13.86 5.09
C ASN A 571 28.29 -14.62 3.86
N THR A 572 28.79 -14.27 2.67
CA THR A 572 28.47 -14.99 1.44
C THR A 572 29.02 -16.42 1.49
N VAL A 573 28.13 -17.41 1.40
CA VAL A 573 28.45 -18.83 1.36
C VAL A 573 28.60 -19.31 -0.07
N TYR A 574 27.70 -18.89 -0.95
CA TYR A 574 27.73 -19.13 -2.37
C TYR A 574 27.32 -17.88 -3.13
N SER A 575 27.86 -17.71 -4.34
CA SER A 575 27.56 -16.61 -5.24
C SER A 575 27.53 -17.10 -6.67
N SER A 576 26.60 -16.61 -7.48
CA SER A 576 26.55 -16.91 -8.91
C SER A 576 27.74 -16.31 -9.66
N GLY A 577 28.25 -15.16 -9.20
CA GLY A 577 29.02 -14.29 -10.07
C GLY A 577 28.18 -13.86 -11.28
N SER A 578 28.84 -13.43 -12.35
CA SER A 578 28.14 -13.07 -13.61
C SER A 578 27.54 -14.29 -14.28
N LEU A 579 26.23 -14.24 -14.55
CA LEU A 579 25.51 -15.23 -15.34
C LEU A 579 25.43 -14.78 -16.81
N TYR A 580 25.18 -15.71 -17.73
CA TYR A 580 24.86 -15.37 -19.13
C TYR A 580 23.38 -15.45 -19.36
N SER A 581 22.86 -14.55 -20.20
CA SER A 581 21.46 -14.55 -20.62
C SER A 581 21.07 -15.83 -21.38
N ASN A 582 19.80 -16.21 -21.36
CA ASN A 582 19.25 -17.42 -22.01
C ASN A 582 19.99 -18.71 -21.66
N THR A 583 20.47 -18.84 -20.43
CA THR A 583 21.34 -19.97 -20.03
C THR A 583 20.74 -20.71 -18.82
N GLN A 584 20.84 -22.03 -18.82
CA GLN A 584 20.42 -22.86 -17.69
C GLN A 584 21.60 -23.28 -16.83
N TYR A 585 21.49 -23.02 -15.53
CA TYR A 585 22.43 -23.37 -14.48
C TYR A 585 21.82 -24.42 -13.55
N ARG A 586 22.65 -25.34 -13.07
CA ARG A 586 22.27 -26.41 -12.14
C ARG A 586 23.40 -26.64 -11.19
N ASP A 587 23.36 -26.02 -10.04
CA ASP A 587 24.41 -26.09 -9.04
C ASP A 587 23.97 -26.98 -7.88
N THR A 588 24.80 -27.91 -7.50
CA THR A 588 24.60 -28.73 -6.29
C THR A 588 25.32 -28.07 -5.14
N LEU A 589 24.56 -27.65 -4.13
CA LEU A 589 25.05 -26.89 -3.00
C LEU A 589 24.95 -27.72 -1.73
N THR A 590 25.94 -27.59 -0.85
CA THR A 590 25.99 -28.30 0.43
C THR A 590 26.21 -27.30 1.54
N PHE A 591 25.34 -27.31 2.53
CA PHE A 591 25.30 -26.37 3.65
C PHE A 591 25.61 -27.11 4.96
N LEU A 592 26.17 -26.41 5.92
CA LEU A 592 26.23 -26.87 7.30
C LEU A 592 24.90 -26.56 8.02
N LYS A 593 24.72 -27.14 9.24
CA LYS A 593 23.61 -26.78 10.09
C LYS A 593 23.60 -25.28 10.35
N GLY A 594 22.45 -24.64 10.13
CA GLY A 594 22.28 -23.19 10.36
C GLY A 594 21.16 -22.58 9.56
N CYS A 595 20.95 -21.29 9.80
CA CYS A 595 20.04 -20.43 9.05
C CYS A 595 20.77 -19.86 7.84
N TYR A 596 20.08 -19.82 6.70
CA TYR A 596 20.61 -19.28 5.45
C TYR A 596 19.59 -18.40 4.76
N THR A 597 20.08 -17.37 4.07
CA THR A 597 19.28 -16.48 3.23
C THR A 597 19.72 -16.66 1.78
N PHE A 598 18.81 -17.05 0.92
CA PHE A 598 18.94 -16.97 -0.53
C PHE A 598 18.42 -15.60 -0.98
N VAL A 599 19.23 -14.89 -1.75
CA VAL A 599 18.87 -13.65 -2.40
C VAL A 599 19.08 -13.83 -3.89
N MET A 600 18.10 -13.48 -4.69
CA MET A 600 18.21 -13.33 -6.13
C MET A 600 17.87 -11.90 -6.47
N GLU A 601 18.72 -11.23 -7.20
CA GLU A 601 18.56 -9.83 -7.59
C GLU A 601 18.43 -9.73 -9.11
N ASP A 602 17.62 -8.80 -9.55
CA ASP A 602 17.44 -8.43 -10.94
C ASP A 602 17.66 -6.93 -11.09
N SER A 603 18.61 -6.52 -11.95
CA SER A 603 19.05 -5.13 -12.03
C SER A 603 18.10 -4.24 -12.82
N ASP A 604 17.27 -4.81 -13.68
CA ASP A 604 16.21 -4.09 -14.41
C ASP A 604 14.85 -4.15 -13.69
N GLU A 605 14.83 -4.86 -12.52
CA GLU A 605 13.71 -4.95 -11.58
C GLU A 605 12.45 -5.62 -12.13
N ASP A 606 12.57 -6.42 -13.18
CA ASP A 606 11.44 -7.08 -13.83
C ASP A 606 11.43 -8.62 -13.67
N GLY A 607 12.44 -9.16 -13.01
CA GLY A 607 12.57 -10.57 -12.71
C GLY A 607 12.93 -11.41 -13.93
N LEU A 608 12.45 -12.66 -13.98
CA LEU A 608 12.81 -13.61 -15.04
C LEU A 608 11.69 -13.88 -16.05
N ASP A 609 10.49 -13.33 -15.87
CA ASP A 609 9.34 -13.65 -16.74
C ASP A 609 8.29 -12.52 -16.70
N PHE A 610 8.72 -11.28 -16.94
CA PHE A 610 7.82 -10.15 -17.00
C PHE A 610 7.20 -10.03 -18.40
N TRP A 611 5.90 -10.04 -18.49
CA TRP A 611 5.16 -10.12 -19.73
C TRP A 611 5.34 -8.91 -20.69
N ALA A 612 5.67 -7.72 -20.15
CA ALA A 612 5.72 -6.49 -20.94
C ALA A 612 7.09 -6.22 -21.59
N ASN A 613 8.15 -6.96 -21.20
CA ASN A 613 9.42 -6.97 -21.91
C ASN A 613 9.45 -8.06 -22.99
N ASN A 614 10.51 -8.14 -23.79
CA ASN A 614 10.70 -9.14 -24.83
C ASN A 614 11.80 -10.16 -24.47
N ASP A 615 12.17 -10.29 -23.19
CA ASP A 615 13.33 -11.06 -22.74
C ASP A 615 13.02 -12.55 -22.59
N GLY A 616 11.76 -12.94 -22.80
CA GLY A 616 11.31 -14.33 -22.66
C GLY A 616 11.17 -14.73 -21.21
N GLY A 617 11.12 -16.03 -20.93
CA GLY A 617 10.87 -16.56 -19.59
C GLY A 617 12.06 -17.30 -19.02
N GLY A 618 12.26 -17.15 -17.71
CA GLY A 618 13.24 -17.88 -16.92
C GLY A 618 12.64 -18.71 -15.80
N MET A 619 13.47 -19.20 -14.90
CA MET A 619 13.01 -19.93 -13.71
C MET A 619 14.05 -19.93 -12.60
N VAL A 620 13.61 -20.03 -11.36
CA VAL A 620 14.46 -20.31 -10.19
C VAL A 620 13.79 -21.33 -9.27
N ARG A 621 14.51 -22.41 -8.93
CA ARG A 621 13.94 -23.51 -8.16
C ARG A 621 14.99 -24.22 -7.33
N PHE A 622 14.61 -24.69 -6.14
CA PHE A 622 15.38 -25.64 -5.33
C PHE A 622 14.84 -27.04 -5.53
N ARG A 623 15.72 -27.98 -5.67
CA ARG A 623 15.40 -29.39 -5.90
C ARG A 623 16.16 -30.30 -4.97
N GLU A 624 15.49 -31.23 -4.33
CA GLU A 624 16.11 -32.33 -3.60
C GLU A 624 16.80 -33.29 -4.57
N ILE A 625 17.99 -33.78 -4.21
CA ILE A 625 18.78 -34.64 -5.09
C ILE A 625 18.06 -35.99 -5.28
N GLY A 626 17.72 -36.28 -6.52
CA GLY A 626 16.98 -37.50 -6.88
C GLY A 626 15.50 -37.55 -6.54
N ALA A 627 14.92 -36.41 -6.07
CA ALA A 627 13.55 -36.34 -5.64
C ALA A 627 12.78 -35.12 -6.25
N SER A 628 11.81 -34.58 -5.51
CA SER A 628 10.91 -33.51 -5.96
C SER A 628 11.50 -32.10 -5.81
N TRP A 629 10.73 -31.11 -6.21
CA TRP A 629 11.04 -29.70 -5.94
C TRP A 629 10.85 -29.40 -4.45
N LEU A 630 11.84 -28.75 -3.84
CA LEU A 630 11.75 -28.20 -2.48
C LEU A 630 11.01 -26.87 -2.50
N LYS A 631 11.36 -26.00 -3.48
CA LYS A 631 10.75 -24.69 -3.68
C LYS A 631 10.81 -24.32 -5.16
N ALA A 632 9.72 -23.83 -5.69
CA ALA A 632 9.70 -23.10 -6.96
C ALA A 632 9.31 -21.64 -6.64
N PHE A 633 10.11 -20.71 -7.11
CA PHE A 633 9.82 -19.30 -6.97
C PHE A 633 9.03 -18.83 -8.20
N ASN A 634 8.27 -17.77 -8.02
CA ASN A 634 7.67 -17.10 -9.17
C ASN A 634 8.77 -16.43 -9.99
N ALA A 635 8.68 -16.53 -11.30
CA ALA A 635 9.68 -15.93 -12.18
C ALA A 635 9.43 -14.44 -12.42
N ASP A 636 8.17 -13.97 -12.36
CA ASP A 636 7.77 -12.55 -12.33
C ASP A 636 7.83 -12.07 -10.87
N PHE A 637 9.03 -11.78 -10.38
CA PHE A 637 9.29 -11.42 -8.98
C PHE A 637 9.69 -9.95 -8.77
N GLY A 638 9.86 -9.18 -9.85
CA GLY A 638 10.35 -7.81 -9.75
C GLY A 638 11.84 -7.73 -9.39
N SER A 639 12.22 -6.84 -8.48
CA SER A 639 13.62 -6.54 -8.15
C SER A 639 14.37 -7.70 -7.51
N ASN A 640 13.72 -8.51 -6.66
CA ASN A 640 14.43 -9.53 -5.89
C ASN A 640 13.55 -10.67 -5.38
N ILE A 641 14.21 -11.77 -5.00
CA ILE A 641 13.69 -12.84 -4.14
C ILE A 641 14.54 -12.87 -2.88
N ILE A 642 13.93 -12.79 -1.71
CA ILE A 642 14.57 -13.05 -0.42
C ILE A 642 13.88 -14.27 0.19
N HIS A 643 14.66 -15.32 0.48
CA HIS A 643 14.12 -16.56 1.02
C HIS A 643 15.03 -17.14 2.09
N GLN A 644 14.52 -17.27 3.31
CA GLN A 644 15.26 -17.89 4.41
C GLN A 644 14.83 -19.33 4.62
N PHE A 645 15.78 -20.15 5.02
CA PHE A 645 15.59 -21.57 5.29
C PHE A 645 16.59 -22.05 6.34
N PHE A 646 16.24 -23.14 7.00
CA PHE A 646 17.10 -23.77 8.00
C PHE A 646 17.60 -25.12 7.52
N ILE A 647 18.85 -25.44 7.81
CA ILE A 647 19.46 -26.76 7.58
C ILE A 647 19.60 -27.45 8.93
N GLU A 648 18.86 -28.55 9.09
CA GLU A 648 19.01 -29.45 10.23
C GLU A 648 20.01 -30.55 9.94
N ASN A 649 20.87 -30.91 10.89
CA ASN A 649 21.76 -32.08 10.67
C ASN A 649 20.94 -33.37 10.61
N SER A 650 21.04 -34.11 9.54
CA SER A 650 20.79 -35.52 9.55
C SER A 650 21.98 -36.23 10.21
N GLN A 651 21.85 -36.54 11.51
CA GLN A 651 22.76 -37.33 12.34
C GLN A 651 24.19 -36.79 12.45
N GLU A 652 24.60 -36.46 13.66
CA GLU A 652 26.00 -36.55 14.07
C GLU A 652 26.48 -37.99 13.86
N ILE A 653 27.07 -38.28 12.71
CA ILE A 653 28.12 -39.25 12.65
C ILE A 653 29.32 -38.56 13.29
N THR A 654 29.57 -38.86 14.55
CA THR A 654 30.86 -38.58 15.19
C THR A 654 31.95 -39.24 14.40
N ASN A 655 32.42 -38.59 13.35
CA ASN A 655 33.72 -38.79 12.76
C ASN A 655 34.47 -37.48 12.89
N GLU A 656 35.32 -37.44 13.91
CA GLU A 656 36.40 -36.47 14.00
C GLU A 656 37.27 -36.52 12.76
N ASN A 657 36.88 -35.78 11.71
CA ASN A 657 37.76 -35.35 10.63
C ASN A 657 37.07 -34.28 9.80
N LEU A 658 37.01 -33.06 10.36
CA LEU A 658 36.51 -31.87 9.68
C LEU A 658 37.52 -31.38 8.64
N PHE A 659 37.48 -31.99 7.46
CA PHE A 659 38.17 -31.47 6.28
C PHE A 659 37.18 -30.69 5.40
N ASN A 660 36.98 -29.43 5.72
CA ASN A 660 35.96 -28.54 5.10
C ASN A 660 36.58 -27.72 3.96
N TRP A 661 36.86 -28.36 2.81
CA TRP A 661 37.24 -27.64 1.62
C TRP A 661 36.13 -27.62 0.59
N LYS A 662 35.78 -26.41 0.14
CA LYS A 662 34.79 -26.14 -0.90
C LYS A 662 35.49 -25.64 -2.15
N VAL A 663 35.01 -26.08 -3.31
CA VAL A 663 35.56 -25.70 -4.60
C VAL A 663 34.38 -25.30 -5.49
N PHE A 664 34.37 -24.05 -5.94
CA PHE A 664 33.27 -23.45 -6.71
C PHE A 664 33.78 -22.30 -7.58
N PRO A 665 33.02 -21.88 -8.60
CA PRO A 665 31.88 -22.55 -9.21
C PRO A 665 32.31 -23.84 -9.95
N ASN A 666 31.38 -24.78 -10.08
CA ASN A 666 31.62 -25.99 -10.87
C ASN A 666 30.30 -26.45 -11.52
N PRO A 667 30.09 -26.30 -12.83
CA PRO A 667 31.08 -25.91 -13.85
C PRO A 667 31.70 -24.52 -13.71
N THR A 668 32.91 -24.34 -14.25
CA THR A 668 33.63 -23.07 -14.22
C THR A 668 34.03 -22.62 -15.61
N ASN A 669 34.08 -21.30 -15.84
CA ASN A 669 34.61 -20.74 -17.06
C ASN A 669 36.14 -20.49 -16.95
N ASN A 670 36.54 -19.50 -16.15
CA ASN A 670 37.94 -19.05 -16.10
C ASN A 670 38.52 -19.03 -14.68
N GLN A 671 37.69 -19.10 -13.66
CA GLN A 671 38.15 -19.01 -12.27
C GLN A 671 37.51 -20.10 -11.43
N LEU A 672 38.30 -20.74 -10.58
CA LEU A 672 37.85 -21.71 -9.59
C LEU A 672 38.30 -21.23 -8.21
N LYS A 673 37.38 -21.08 -7.31
CA LYS A 673 37.66 -20.68 -5.93
C LYS A 673 37.72 -21.90 -5.03
N ILE A 674 38.68 -21.89 -4.13
CA ILE A 674 38.86 -22.92 -3.10
C ILE A 674 38.70 -22.23 -1.77
N HIS A 675 37.70 -22.63 -1.00
CA HIS A 675 37.42 -22.09 0.33
C HIS A 675 37.49 -23.22 1.36
N GLY A 676 38.22 -23.00 2.43
CA GLY A 676 38.34 -24.00 3.48
C GLY A 676 39.15 -23.54 4.68
N HIS A 677 39.23 -24.43 5.68
CA HIS A 677 40.03 -24.27 6.88
C HIS A 677 41.10 -25.35 6.92
N SER A 678 42.35 -24.97 7.17
CA SER A 678 43.46 -25.91 7.29
C SER A 678 44.12 -25.81 8.67
N GLU A 679 44.34 -26.96 9.29
CA GLU A 679 45.22 -27.08 10.45
C GLU A 679 46.55 -27.63 9.99
N GLY A 680 47.40 -26.82 9.38
CA GLY A 680 48.70 -27.22 8.85
C GLY A 680 48.85 -26.96 7.36
N THR A 681 49.93 -27.47 6.75
CA THR A 681 50.16 -27.30 5.31
C THR A 681 49.20 -28.19 4.51
N THR A 682 48.41 -27.59 3.65
CA THR A 682 47.48 -28.29 2.75
C THR A 682 47.96 -28.18 1.32
N GLN A 683 48.15 -29.30 0.63
CA GLN A 683 48.52 -29.34 -0.78
C GLN A 683 47.30 -29.33 -1.65
N VAL A 684 47.33 -28.51 -2.70
CA VAL A 684 46.28 -28.42 -3.74
C VAL A 684 46.90 -28.81 -5.09
N LYS A 685 46.28 -29.78 -5.76
CA LYS A 685 46.68 -30.22 -7.10
C LYS A 685 45.48 -30.15 -8.03
N LEU A 686 45.70 -29.63 -9.24
CA LEU A 686 44.76 -29.73 -10.33
C LEU A 686 45.36 -30.55 -11.44
N SER A 687 44.68 -31.62 -11.88
CA SER A 687 45.11 -32.49 -12.95
C SER A 687 44.11 -32.55 -14.10
N ASP A 688 44.56 -32.87 -15.31
CA ASP A 688 43.71 -33.17 -16.44
C ASP A 688 43.10 -34.60 -16.35
N ASN A 689 42.29 -34.97 -17.33
CA ASN A 689 41.62 -36.26 -17.41
C ASN A 689 42.57 -37.45 -17.64
N LEU A 690 43.86 -37.18 -17.89
CA LEU A 690 44.93 -38.21 -18.01
C LEU A 690 45.80 -38.26 -16.75
N GLY A 691 45.47 -37.52 -15.69
CA GLY A 691 46.20 -37.49 -14.43
C GLY A 691 47.45 -36.59 -14.44
N ARG A 692 47.69 -35.80 -15.50
CA ARG A 692 48.83 -34.89 -15.55
C ARG A 692 48.57 -33.68 -14.69
N ILE A 693 49.43 -33.40 -13.71
CA ILE A 693 49.34 -32.26 -12.81
C ILE A 693 49.60 -30.98 -13.59
N ILE A 694 48.66 -30.03 -13.50
CA ILE A 694 48.69 -28.72 -14.16
C ILE A 694 49.03 -27.63 -13.17
N ILE A 695 48.45 -27.71 -11.95
CA ILE A 695 48.68 -26.78 -10.85
C ILE A 695 49.02 -27.61 -9.61
N ASP A 696 50.04 -27.19 -8.87
CA ASP A 696 50.47 -27.81 -7.61
C ASP A 696 51.02 -26.72 -6.70
N PHE A 697 50.37 -26.50 -5.53
CA PHE A 697 50.83 -25.52 -4.54
C PHE A 697 50.39 -25.91 -3.13
N ASN A 698 51.00 -25.27 -2.13
CA ASN A 698 50.70 -25.50 -0.74
C ASN A 698 50.07 -24.25 -0.10
N ILE A 699 49.05 -24.47 0.73
CA ILE A 699 48.38 -23.48 1.56
C ILE A 699 48.82 -23.72 3.00
N SER A 700 49.26 -22.65 3.69
CA SER A 700 49.69 -22.72 5.09
C SER A 700 48.84 -21.83 6.04
N GLU A 701 47.83 -21.15 5.54
CA GLU A 701 46.94 -20.29 6.30
C GLU A 701 45.77 -21.05 6.92
N LYS A 702 45.31 -20.62 8.10
CA LYS A 702 44.20 -21.29 8.82
C LYS A 702 42.84 -21.15 8.15
N LYS A 703 42.56 -20.01 7.51
CA LYS A 703 41.32 -19.76 6.77
C LYS A 703 41.67 -19.22 5.40
N VAL A 704 41.22 -19.89 4.35
CA VAL A 704 41.68 -19.65 2.98
C VAL A 704 40.50 -19.45 2.04
N LEU A 705 40.59 -18.42 1.22
CA LEU A 705 39.85 -18.30 -0.02
C LEU A 705 40.87 -18.07 -1.14
N GLU A 706 41.21 -19.13 -1.87
CA GLU A 706 42.14 -19.06 -3.01
C GLU A 706 41.38 -19.10 -4.31
N THR A 707 41.85 -18.33 -5.30
CA THR A 707 41.26 -18.30 -6.65
C THR A 707 42.28 -18.83 -7.66
N LEU A 708 41.93 -19.92 -8.31
CA LEU A 708 42.74 -20.49 -9.39
C LEU A 708 42.31 -19.85 -10.72
N ASP A 709 43.26 -19.29 -11.45
CA ASP A 709 43.04 -18.80 -12.82
C ASP A 709 43.15 -19.97 -13.81
N LEU A 710 42.05 -20.32 -14.44
CA LEU A 710 41.94 -21.39 -15.42
C LEU A 710 41.88 -20.89 -16.87
N LYS A 711 42.09 -19.59 -17.14
CA LYS A 711 41.94 -18.96 -18.46
C LYS A 711 42.78 -19.68 -19.56
N ASN A 712 43.96 -20.17 -19.19
CA ASN A 712 44.87 -20.81 -20.14
C ASN A 712 44.61 -22.31 -20.34
N LEU A 713 43.61 -22.87 -19.62
CA LEU A 713 43.24 -24.26 -19.75
C LEU A 713 42.18 -24.43 -20.84
N LYS A 714 42.21 -25.54 -21.57
CA LYS A 714 41.18 -25.88 -22.56
C LYS A 714 39.89 -26.31 -21.86
N ASN A 715 38.77 -26.10 -22.54
CA ASN A 715 37.47 -26.62 -22.05
C ASN A 715 37.55 -28.14 -21.92
N GLY A 716 37.06 -28.67 -20.79
CA GLY A 716 37.16 -30.09 -20.49
C GLY A 716 36.99 -30.46 -19.02
N ILE A 717 37.30 -31.70 -18.72
CA ILE A 717 37.20 -32.26 -17.36
C ILE A 717 38.58 -32.23 -16.71
N TYR A 718 38.62 -31.72 -15.49
CA TYR A 718 39.79 -31.65 -14.62
C TYR A 718 39.43 -32.27 -13.26
N PHE A 719 40.46 -32.64 -12.47
CA PHE A 719 40.30 -33.13 -11.11
C PHE A 719 41.13 -32.26 -10.17
N ILE A 720 40.49 -31.73 -9.13
CA ILE A 720 41.21 -31.05 -8.07
C ILE A 720 41.31 -31.96 -6.84
N GLU A 721 42.51 -32.05 -6.30
CA GLU A 721 42.83 -32.80 -5.09
C GLU A 721 43.35 -31.81 -4.04
N ILE A 722 42.80 -31.90 -2.85
CA ILE A 722 43.20 -31.10 -1.71
C ILE A 722 43.50 -32.05 -0.57
N SER A 723 44.75 -32.05 -0.09
CA SER A 723 45.21 -33.02 0.90
C SER A 723 46.15 -32.43 1.93
N ASN A 724 46.12 -32.94 3.17
CA ASN A 724 47.08 -32.72 4.22
C ASN A 724 47.36 -34.03 4.95
N ASP A 725 48.19 -34.02 6.00
CA ASP A 725 48.60 -35.22 6.76
C ASP A 725 47.43 -36.01 7.36
N LYS A 726 46.23 -35.44 7.44
CA LYS A 726 45.06 -36.04 8.12
C LYS A 726 43.90 -36.34 7.20
N SER A 727 43.87 -35.78 5.98
CA SER A 727 42.64 -35.78 5.18
C SER A 727 42.91 -35.51 3.69
N TYR A 728 41.97 -35.97 2.83
CA TYR A 728 42.06 -35.91 1.38
C TYR A 728 40.67 -35.71 0.80
N ILE A 729 40.55 -34.79 -0.14
CA ILE A 729 39.37 -34.70 -1.01
C ILE A 729 39.78 -34.65 -2.47
N SER A 730 38.97 -35.22 -3.34
CA SER A 730 39.09 -35.08 -4.78
C SER A 730 37.75 -34.70 -5.37
N LYS A 731 37.74 -33.69 -6.28
CA LYS A 731 36.55 -33.25 -6.98
C LYS A 731 36.79 -33.15 -8.48
N LYS A 732 35.80 -33.58 -9.26
CA LYS A 732 35.72 -33.36 -10.70
C LYS A 732 35.35 -31.92 -10.99
N ILE A 733 36.09 -31.22 -11.82
CA ILE A 733 35.86 -29.86 -12.28
C ILE A 733 35.53 -29.89 -13.76
N ILE A 734 34.47 -29.22 -14.14
CA ILE A 734 34.05 -29.06 -15.54
C ILE A 734 34.36 -27.62 -15.96
N LYS A 735 35.28 -27.44 -16.93
CA LYS A 735 35.56 -26.14 -17.53
C LYS A 735 34.89 -26.05 -18.90
N TYR A 736 34.20 -24.93 -19.19
CA TYR A 736 33.54 -24.65 -20.45
C TYR A 736 33.91 -23.29 -21.03
#